data_8a2082988f23af49cd53a96bcae39b45
#
_entry.id   8a2082988f23af49cd53a96bcae39b45
#
_cell.length_a   1.000
_cell.length_b   1.000
_cell.length_c   1.000
_cell.angle_alpha   90.00
_cell.angle_beta   90.00
_cell.angle_gamma   90.00
#
_symmetry.space_group_name_H-M   'P 1'
#
loop_
_entity.id
_entity.type
_entity.pdbx_description
1 polymer ?
#
loop_
_entity_poly.entity_id
_entity_poly.type
_entity_poly.pdbx_seq_one_letter_code
_entity_poly.pdbx_strand_id
1 'polypeptide(L)'
;MLLAVTGADAQTADKDSVLTYDTAFFAQARPNTSYDMIARLPGFTFNDGNSARGFAGTAGNVLIDGQRPTSKSDDLQSILQRIPASSVDHIEVIRGGAPGIDMQGQTIIANVIRKKESSTQWVLDLSDNLFQDGHTVPSASLNFTEHTGDSTFEASATRYAGYDDSVGWGTHTRTFYNPDGTVASSYTQRAHTDGQGSGGALTGAATIPLFDGTFKANISLQDSPFYSKANYYGAPGDRFVTDDSVGRNAELGLHWNGKIGSFEDESLVLQRIGFSKDVNALHQAGDDEIFNSSSTTGESIARETLRYPWNDALTIETGLEGAYNYLDGDTSFIFNGVSQLLPDANAHVDEKRGELFGQATWKISPQWLFEAGSRFEYSIISEKSDTSQSRSFFYPKPRAVLTWSPNASDQVRFRYEKVVGQLDFGNFIATGNLGGNGVTSGNSDLRPDQRTQYEISYEHHFWDKGSVTLQLIHEEITDVVDLVPVKASNGDLFDAPGNIGNGQNNQINFDFVLPLDHLGLKNGRFHTITNFQLSSVVDPVTHTNRVISGERAQDIEFSLLQDIESLKSTWKIGYFNGWDERYFRLEQTQHRRVLPPYMYVYWEYKPTTDWSLHLELDNLGQFVYENEYFNFVGERNSTPLLFTDDRSIKSQPRIYFEVRKTFG
;
A
#
# COMPACT_ATOMS: atom_id res chain seq x y z
N MET A 1 20.06 -37.63 37.10
CA MET A 1 19.43 -38.13 35.86
C MET A 1 19.12 -36.90 34.99
N LEU A 2 20.11 -36.53 34.14
CA LEU A 2 19.96 -35.40 33.25
C LEU A 2 19.08 -35.84 32.07
N LEU A 3 17.93 -35.22 31.91
CA LEU A 3 17.13 -35.30 30.69
C LEU A 3 17.74 -34.32 29.67
N ALA A 4 18.35 -34.85 28.63
CA ALA A 4 18.72 -34.09 27.49
C ALA A 4 17.44 -33.66 26.75
N VAL A 5 17.18 -32.37 26.75
CA VAL A 5 16.20 -31.76 25.85
C VAL A 5 16.90 -31.62 24.50
N THR A 6 16.54 -32.48 23.55
CA THR A 6 16.92 -32.28 22.15
C THR A 6 16.12 -31.11 21.63
N GLY A 7 16.77 -29.95 21.53
CA GLY A 7 16.23 -28.82 20.76
C GLY A 7 16.12 -29.27 19.30
N ALA A 8 14.99 -28.94 18.68
CA ALA A 8 14.82 -29.09 17.25
C ALA A 8 15.75 -28.06 16.57
N ASP A 9 16.84 -28.54 15.98
CA ASP A 9 17.70 -27.74 15.10
C ASP A 9 16.91 -27.45 13.83
N ALA A 10 16.26 -26.29 13.78
CA ALA A 10 15.43 -25.86 12.65
C ALA A 10 16.12 -24.87 11.71
N GLN A 11 17.43 -24.74 11.82
CA GLN A 11 18.17 -23.77 11.02
C GLN A 11 19.40 -24.39 10.38
N THR A 12 19.32 -24.73 9.10
CA THR A 12 20.51 -25.03 8.31
C THR A 12 20.91 -23.73 7.60
N ALA A 13 21.97 -23.07 8.11
CA ALA A 13 22.62 -21.99 7.39
C ALA A 13 23.36 -22.60 6.18
N ASP A 14 22.82 -22.49 5.00
CA ASP A 14 23.60 -22.69 3.79
C ASP A 14 24.54 -21.49 3.60
N LYS A 15 25.66 -21.69 2.92
CA LYS A 15 26.88 -20.87 3.00
C LYS A 15 26.73 -19.41 2.56
N ASP A 16 25.56 -18.95 2.08
CA ASP A 16 25.46 -17.69 1.36
C ASP A 16 24.13 -16.96 1.59
N SER A 17 24.01 -16.16 2.64
CA SER A 17 22.93 -15.13 2.83
C SER A 17 21.47 -15.63 2.75
N VAL A 18 21.21 -16.92 2.63
CA VAL A 18 19.89 -17.53 2.59
C VAL A 18 19.65 -18.35 3.85
N LEU A 19 18.57 -18.03 4.57
CA LEU A 19 18.11 -18.78 5.74
C LEU A 19 16.89 -19.61 5.35
N THR A 20 16.94 -20.91 5.57
CA THR A 20 15.83 -21.83 5.25
C THR A 20 15.04 -22.18 6.51
N TYR A 21 13.73 -22.00 6.46
CA TYR A 21 12.77 -22.35 7.49
C TYR A 21 11.87 -23.46 6.96
N ASP A 22 12.02 -24.66 7.50
CA ASP A 22 11.19 -25.79 7.15
C ASP A 22 9.80 -25.72 7.84
N THR A 23 8.86 -26.61 7.45
CA THR A 23 7.51 -26.62 8.02
C THR A 23 7.48 -26.95 9.51
N ALA A 24 8.50 -27.62 10.06
CA ALA A 24 8.60 -27.93 11.49
C ALA A 24 8.80 -26.67 12.35
N PHE A 25 9.50 -25.65 11.81
CA PHE A 25 9.64 -24.36 12.48
C PHE A 25 8.27 -23.71 12.79
N PHE A 26 7.30 -23.87 11.89
CA PHE A 26 5.97 -23.28 12.01
C PHE A 26 4.96 -24.17 12.71
N ALA A 27 5.30 -25.40 13.03
CA ALA A 27 4.35 -26.42 13.52
C ALA A 27 3.56 -25.97 14.77
N GLN A 28 4.20 -25.21 15.66
CA GLN A 28 3.56 -24.69 16.88
C GLN A 28 2.46 -23.67 16.59
N ALA A 29 2.63 -22.84 15.57
CA ALA A 29 1.67 -21.83 15.14
C ALA A 29 0.50 -22.43 14.35
N ARG A 30 0.61 -23.71 13.88
CA ARG A 30 -0.41 -24.40 13.06
C ARG A 30 -0.89 -23.53 11.87
N PRO A 31 0.01 -23.06 11.00
CA PRO A 31 -0.37 -22.16 9.91
C PRO A 31 -1.39 -22.85 8.98
N ASN A 32 -2.37 -22.10 8.51
CA ASN A 32 -3.31 -22.55 7.47
C ASN A 32 -2.84 -22.12 6.08
N THR A 33 -2.13 -20.99 5.99
CA THR A 33 -1.69 -20.40 4.73
C THR A 33 -0.19 -20.11 4.74
N SER A 34 0.37 -19.87 3.55
CA SER A 34 1.75 -19.39 3.44
C SER A 34 1.91 -17.99 4.05
N TYR A 35 0.86 -17.15 4.04
CA TYR A 35 0.89 -15.85 4.70
C TYR A 35 1.06 -15.99 6.22
N ASP A 36 0.36 -16.97 6.86
CA ASP A 36 0.55 -17.26 8.28
C ASP A 36 2.00 -17.67 8.60
N MET A 37 2.67 -18.37 7.68
CA MET A 37 4.07 -18.74 7.81
C MET A 37 4.99 -17.51 7.65
N ILE A 38 4.77 -16.70 6.61
CA ILE A 38 5.52 -15.46 6.35
C ILE A 38 5.45 -14.52 7.57
N ALA A 39 4.27 -14.34 8.14
CA ALA A 39 4.05 -13.49 9.32
C ALA A 39 4.80 -13.98 10.59
N ARG A 40 5.34 -15.19 10.57
CA ARG A 40 6.11 -15.79 11.68
C ARG A 40 7.62 -15.78 11.47
N LEU A 41 8.10 -15.33 10.31
CA LEU A 41 9.54 -15.29 9.99
C LEU A 41 10.27 -14.27 10.89
N PRO A 42 11.38 -14.65 11.52
CA PRO A 42 12.14 -13.72 12.34
C PRO A 42 12.82 -12.64 11.50
N GLY A 43 12.67 -11.38 11.89
CA GLY A 43 13.29 -10.24 11.21
C GLY A 43 12.81 -10.01 9.78
N PHE A 44 11.64 -10.53 9.44
CA PHE A 44 10.99 -10.30 8.16
C PHE A 44 9.71 -9.50 8.37
N THR A 45 9.66 -8.31 7.79
CA THR A 45 8.46 -7.50 7.71
C THR A 45 7.87 -7.64 6.33
N PHE A 46 6.64 -8.13 6.25
CA PHE A 46 5.93 -8.29 4.99
C PHE A 46 5.69 -6.93 4.33
N ASN A 47 5.96 -6.84 3.04
CA ASN A 47 5.68 -5.70 2.19
C ASN A 47 4.93 -6.18 0.96
N ASP A 48 3.69 -5.74 0.83
CA ASP A 48 2.81 -6.12 -0.28
C ASP A 48 3.22 -5.51 -1.62
N GLY A 49 4.13 -4.53 -1.59
CA GLY A 49 4.48 -3.72 -2.73
C GLY A 49 3.52 -2.53 -2.90
N ASN A 50 3.62 -1.89 -4.04
CA ASN A 50 2.70 -0.82 -4.41
C ASN A 50 2.33 -0.94 -5.90
N SER A 51 1.24 -0.30 -6.31
CA SER A 51 0.80 -0.28 -7.70
C SER A 51 1.52 0.77 -8.56
N ALA A 52 2.71 1.22 -8.14
CA ALA A 52 3.47 2.25 -8.81
C ALA A 52 3.82 1.88 -10.27
N ARG A 53 4.30 2.86 -10.98
CA ARG A 53 4.63 2.88 -12.40
C ARG A 53 5.65 1.82 -12.80
N GLY A 54 5.35 1.03 -13.81
CA GLY A 54 6.23 -0.02 -14.31
C GLY A 54 6.29 -1.24 -13.39
N PHE A 55 7.26 -2.11 -13.64
CA PHE A 55 7.53 -3.27 -12.77
C PHE A 55 8.62 -3.00 -11.73
N ALA A 56 9.37 -1.91 -11.86
CA ALA A 56 10.46 -1.58 -10.94
C ALA A 56 9.93 -1.02 -9.62
N GLY A 57 10.24 -1.67 -8.49
CA GLY A 57 9.88 -1.21 -7.15
C GLY A 57 8.41 -1.43 -6.76
N THR A 58 7.60 -2.03 -7.64
CA THR A 58 6.18 -2.28 -7.37
C THR A 58 5.92 -3.63 -6.71
N ALA A 59 6.80 -4.58 -6.92
CA ALA A 59 6.65 -5.91 -6.38
C ALA A 59 6.96 -5.93 -4.88
N GLY A 60 6.13 -6.64 -4.11
CA GLY A 60 6.37 -6.90 -2.71
C GLY A 60 7.64 -7.71 -2.45
N ASN A 61 7.89 -8.03 -1.20
CA ASN A 61 9.11 -8.71 -0.80
C ASN A 61 8.97 -10.24 -0.62
N VAL A 62 7.99 -10.85 -1.29
CA VAL A 62 7.84 -12.32 -1.29
C VAL A 62 7.83 -12.86 -2.71
N LEU A 63 8.63 -13.92 -2.92
CA LEU A 63 8.64 -14.75 -4.11
C LEU A 63 7.84 -16.02 -3.85
N ILE A 64 7.33 -16.62 -4.92
CA ILE A 64 6.71 -17.95 -4.93
C ILE A 64 7.44 -18.79 -5.96
N ASP A 65 8.08 -19.88 -5.51
CA ASP A 65 8.93 -20.76 -6.34
C ASP A 65 10.01 -19.98 -7.12
N GLY A 66 10.62 -18.97 -6.47
CA GLY A 66 11.65 -18.12 -7.04
C GLY A 66 11.15 -17.01 -7.97
N GLN A 67 9.85 -16.87 -8.15
CA GLN A 67 9.24 -15.89 -9.06
C GLN A 67 8.37 -14.88 -8.33
N ARG A 68 8.40 -13.62 -8.79
CA ARG A 68 7.47 -12.61 -8.29
C ARG A 68 6.09 -12.77 -8.94
N PRO A 69 5.02 -12.57 -8.18
CA PRO A 69 3.70 -12.37 -8.78
C PRO A 69 3.72 -11.18 -9.75
N THR A 70 3.09 -11.34 -10.92
CA THR A 70 3.06 -10.32 -11.98
C THR A 70 1.82 -9.45 -11.93
N SER A 71 0.82 -9.80 -11.10
CA SER A 71 -0.39 -9.01 -10.95
C SER A 71 -0.14 -7.73 -10.18
N LYS A 72 -0.79 -6.64 -10.61
CA LYS A 72 -0.91 -5.39 -9.87
C LYS A 72 -2.30 -5.21 -9.27
N SER A 73 -3.28 -5.97 -9.74
CA SER A 73 -4.66 -5.92 -9.26
C SER A 73 -4.99 -7.00 -8.22
N ASP A 74 -4.16 -8.03 -8.12
CA ASP A 74 -4.28 -9.12 -7.14
C ASP A 74 -3.08 -9.00 -6.17
N ASP A 75 -3.32 -8.51 -4.97
CA ASP A 75 -2.28 -8.19 -4.01
C ASP A 75 -1.55 -9.44 -3.50
N LEU A 76 -0.30 -9.27 -3.12
CA LEU A 76 0.59 -10.36 -2.70
C LEU A 76 0.09 -11.06 -1.44
N GLN A 77 -0.51 -10.32 -0.50
CA GLN A 77 -1.11 -10.89 0.71
C GLN A 77 -2.25 -11.85 0.34
N SER A 78 -3.17 -11.43 -0.54
CA SER A 78 -4.28 -12.25 -1.02
C SER A 78 -3.78 -13.50 -1.74
N ILE A 79 -2.72 -13.39 -2.56
CA ILE A 79 -2.10 -14.54 -3.22
C ILE A 79 -1.55 -15.53 -2.17
N LEU A 80 -0.81 -15.05 -1.16
CA LEU A 80 -0.24 -15.89 -0.12
C LEU A 80 -1.29 -16.54 0.78
N GLN A 81 -2.41 -15.87 1.03
CA GLN A 81 -3.54 -16.41 1.81
C GLN A 81 -4.27 -17.54 1.06
N ARG A 82 -4.17 -17.60 -0.26
CA ARG A 82 -4.73 -18.69 -1.07
C ARG A 82 -3.83 -19.93 -1.15
N ILE A 83 -2.55 -19.82 -0.80
CA ILE A 83 -1.60 -20.95 -0.77
C ILE A 83 -1.71 -21.65 0.58
N PRO A 84 -2.26 -22.88 0.66
CA PRO A 84 -2.34 -23.62 1.91
C PRO A 84 -0.95 -23.95 2.46
N ALA A 85 -0.76 -23.82 3.77
CA ALA A 85 0.51 -24.16 4.41
C ALA A 85 0.94 -25.62 4.18
N SER A 86 -0.03 -26.51 3.96
CA SER A 86 0.22 -27.92 3.62
C SER A 86 0.93 -28.12 2.28
N SER A 87 0.79 -27.20 1.35
CA SER A 87 1.46 -27.21 0.04
C SER A 87 2.86 -26.60 0.06
N VAL A 88 3.25 -25.94 1.16
CA VAL A 88 4.59 -25.35 1.32
C VAL A 88 5.58 -26.43 1.74
N ASP A 89 6.75 -26.49 1.10
CA ASP A 89 7.86 -27.34 1.50
C ASP A 89 8.73 -26.63 2.54
N HIS A 90 9.21 -25.43 2.22
CA HIS A 90 9.96 -24.56 3.12
C HIS A 90 9.85 -23.10 2.68
N ILE A 91 10.36 -22.19 3.52
CA ILE A 91 10.50 -20.78 3.16
C ILE A 91 11.96 -20.38 3.29
N GLU A 92 12.49 -19.76 2.26
CA GLU A 92 13.83 -19.18 2.24
C GLU A 92 13.73 -17.68 2.56
N VAL A 93 14.56 -17.18 3.46
CA VAL A 93 14.73 -15.74 3.73
C VAL A 93 16.09 -15.31 3.20
N ILE A 94 16.07 -14.43 2.22
CA ILE A 94 17.22 -13.94 1.48
C ILE A 94 17.53 -12.54 1.94
N ARG A 95 18.72 -12.34 2.47
CA ARG A 95 19.17 -11.08 3.04
C ARG A 95 20.32 -10.50 2.22
N GLY A 96 20.18 -9.26 1.79
CA GLY A 96 21.25 -8.54 1.12
C GLY A 96 21.63 -9.05 -0.27
N GLY A 97 20.74 -9.82 -0.90
CA GLY A 97 20.95 -10.35 -2.24
C GLY A 97 21.52 -11.77 -2.28
N ALA A 98 21.01 -12.56 -3.22
CA ALA A 98 21.55 -13.88 -3.57
C ALA A 98 21.70 -13.96 -5.07
N PRO A 99 22.69 -14.75 -5.58
CA PRO A 99 22.84 -14.98 -7.00
C PRO A 99 21.53 -15.50 -7.62
N GLY A 100 21.10 -14.92 -8.73
CA GLY A 100 19.89 -15.32 -9.42
C GLY A 100 18.60 -14.70 -8.89
N ILE A 101 18.62 -13.84 -7.87
CA ILE A 101 17.46 -13.21 -7.29
C ILE A 101 17.54 -11.70 -7.45
N ASP A 102 16.59 -11.13 -8.19
CA ASP A 102 16.42 -9.68 -8.25
C ASP A 102 15.74 -9.17 -6.98
N MET A 103 16.49 -8.47 -6.16
CA MET A 103 15.98 -7.87 -4.92
C MET A 103 15.00 -6.71 -5.18
N GLN A 104 14.98 -6.11 -6.37
CA GLN A 104 14.15 -4.96 -6.77
C GLN A 104 14.06 -3.85 -5.70
N GLY A 105 15.19 -3.53 -5.09
CA GLY A 105 15.22 -2.53 -4.02
C GLY A 105 14.86 -3.05 -2.63
N GLN A 106 14.31 -4.25 -2.52
CA GLN A 106 14.00 -4.86 -1.22
C GLN A 106 15.28 -5.23 -0.48
N THR A 107 15.22 -5.18 0.82
CA THR A 107 16.36 -5.46 1.69
C THR A 107 16.41 -6.91 2.10
N ILE A 108 15.22 -7.49 2.27
CA ILE A 108 14.98 -8.87 2.63
C ILE A 108 13.83 -9.37 1.76
N ILE A 109 14.01 -10.56 1.23
CA ILE A 109 12.99 -11.25 0.44
C ILE A 109 12.73 -12.61 1.11
N ALA A 110 11.45 -12.99 1.22
CA ALA A 110 11.07 -14.36 1.50
C ALA A 110 10.71 -15.08 0.19
N ASN A 111 11.09 -16.35 0.05
CA ASN A 111 10.74 -17.18 -1.09
C ASN A 111 9.97 -18.41 -0.60
N VAL A 112 8.70 -18.49 -0.93
CA VAL A 112 7.84 -19.62 -0.57
C VAL A 112 8.06 -20.73 -1.60
N ILE A 113 8.68 -21.83 -1.18
CA ILE A 113 8.89 -23.01 -2.03
C ILE A 113 7.76 -24.00 -1.79
N ARG A 114 7.05 -24.35 -2.86
CA ARG A 114 5.93 -25.29 -2.82
C ARG A 114 6.40 -26.71 -3.05
N LYS A 115 5.68 -27.68 -2.49
CA LYS A 115 5.89 -29.10 -2.73
C LYS A 115 5.60 -29.43 -4.19
N LYS A 116 6.37 -30.35 -4.76
CA LYS A 116 6.20 -30.83 -6.15
C LYS A 116 5.21 -31.98 -6.32
N GLU A 117 4.63 -32.46 -5.21
CA GLU A 117 3.64 -33.53 -5.24
C GLU A 117 2.33 -33.04 -5.85
N SER A 118 1.70 -33.88 -6.68
CA SER A 118 0.40 -33.56 -7.26
C SER A 118 -0.66 -33.44 -6.18
N SER A 119 -1.40 -32.36 -6.20
CA SER A 119 -2.45 -32.05 -5.21
C SER A 119 -3.56 -31.22 -5.84
N THR A 120 -4.77 -31.45 -5.37
CA THR A 120 -5.94 -30.62 -5.69
C THR A 120 -6.52 -30.10 -4.41
N GLN A 121 -6.65 -28.81 -4.27
CA GLN A 121 -7.11 -28.17 -3.03
C GLN A 121 -8.17 -27.11 -3.32
N TRP A 122 -9.13 -27.03 -2.41
CA TRP A 122 -10.13 -25.97 -2.37
C TRP A 122 -10.08 -25.29 -1.01
N VAL A 123 -10.17 -23.96 -0.99
CA VAL A 123 -10.27 -23.18 0.26
C VAL A 123 -11.54 -22.35 0.21
N LEU A 124 -12.41 -22.54 1.18
CA LEU A 124 -13.60 -21.73 1.40
C LEU A 124 -13.36 -20.81 2.60
N ASP A 125 -13.52 -19.51 2.40
CA ASP A 125 -13.52 -18.50 3.44
C ASP A 125 -14.89 -17.83 3.51
N LEU A 126 -15.42 -17.72 4.73
CA LEU A 126 -16.64 -16.98 5.02
C LEU A 126 -16.37 -16.05 6.21
N SER A 127 -16.63 -14.77 6.05
CA SER A 127 -16.44 -13.79 7.12
C SER A 127 -17.55 -12.76 7.18
N ASP A 128 -17.72 -12.13 8.35
CA ASP A 128 -18.64 -11.02 8.52
C ASP A 128 -18.12 -10.04 9.59
N ASN A 129 -18.44 -8.76 9.42
CA ASN A 129 -18.26 -7.73 10.42
C ASN A 129 -19.65 -7.34 10.98
N LEU A 130 -19.81 -7.49 12.29
CA LEU A 130 -21.01 -7.11 13.03
C LEU A 130 -20.75 -5.80 13.76
N PHE A 131 -21.47 -4.75 13.39
CA PHE A 131 -21.38 -3.45 14.03
C PHE A 131 -22.32 -3.31 15.21
N GLN A 132 -22.05 -2.36 16.10
CA GLN A 132 -22.84 -2.14 17.32
C GLN A 132 -24.30 -1.78 17.02
N ASP A 133 -24.58 -1.14 15.89
CA ASP A 133 -25.94 -0.79 15.45
C ASP A 133 -26.71 -1.95 14.79
N GLY A 134 -26.06 -3.13 14.66
CA GLY A 134 -26.64 -4.34 14.13
C GLY A 134 -26.49 -4.53 12.62
N HIS A 135 -25.78 -3.61 11.93
CA HIS A 135 -25.52 -3.83 10.52
C HIS A 135 -24.37 -4.81 10.30
N THR A 136 -24.35 -5.50 9.17
CA THR A 136 -23.37 -6.57 8.85
C THR A 136 -22.75 -6.35 7.48
N VAL A 137 -21.49 -6.81 7.34
CA VAL A 137 -20.69 -6.64 6.11
C VAL A 137 -20.06 -7.98 5.73
N PRO A 138 -20.85 -8.91 5.14
CA PRO A 138 -20.39 -10.27 4.87
C PRO A 138 -19.48 -10.36 3.66
N SER A 139 -18.50 -11.25 3.73
CA SER A 139 -17.60 -11.62 2.63
C SER A 139 -17.51 -13.13 2.48
N ALA A 140 -17.22 -13.58 1.26
CA ALA A 140 -17.01 -14.99 0.96
C ALA A 140 -16.00 -15.15 -0.17
N SER A 141 -15.11 -16.14 -0.06
CA SER A 141 -14.22 -16.52 -1.16
C SER A 141 -14.15 -18.03 -1.33
N LEU A 142 -14.00 -18.46 -2.57
CA LEU A 142 -13.73 -19.83 -2.94
C LEU A 142 -12.49 -19.86 -3.84
N ASN A 143 -11.47 -20.56 -3.38
CA ASN A 143 -10.18 -20.65 -4.05
C ASN A 143 -9.93 -22.11 -4.45
N PHE A 144 -9.42 -22.30 -5.64
CA PHE A 144 -9.04 -23.59 -6.21
C PHE A 144 -7.57 -23.56 -6.61
N THR A 145 -6.83 -24.60 -6.27
CA THR A 145 -5.46 -24.82 -6.72
C THR A 145 -5.29 -26.28 -7.11
N GLU A 146 -4.78 -26.51 -8.31
CA GLU A 146 -4.35 -27.83 -8.79
C GLU A 146 -2.88 -27.77 -9.14
N HIS A 147 -2.11 -28.68 -8.57
CA HIS A 147 -0.69 -28.87 -8.88
C HIS A 147 -0.50 -30.26 -9.48
N THR A 148 0.10 -30.35 -10.66
CA THR A 148 0.35 -31.60 -11.36
C THR A 148 1.71 -31.56 -12.08
N GLY A 149 2.69 -32.30 -11.54
CA GLY A 149 4.08 -32.22 -12.02
C GLY A 149 4.65 -30.82 -11.83
N ASP A 150 5.10 -30.18 -12.91
CA ASP A 150 5.63 -28.82 -12.90
C ASP A 150 4.58 -27.76 -13.29
N SER A 151 3.31 -28.14 -13.34
CA SER A 151 2.20 -27.25 -13.72
C SER A 151 1.32 -26.92 -12.52
N THR A 152 0.88 -25.65 -12.41
CA THR A 152 -0.06 -25.20 -11.38
C THR A 152 -1.18 -24.39 -12.04
N PHE A 153 -2.42 -24.68 -11.64
CA PHE A 153 -3.61 -23.93 -12.05
C PHE A 153 -4.32 -23.40 -10.81
N GLU A 154 -4.65 -22.12 -10.84
CA GLU A 154 -5.29 -21.43 -9.72
C GLU A 154 -6.51 -20.67 -10.23
N ALA A 155 -7.58 -20.68 -9.46
CA ALA A 155 -8.77 -19.87 -9.70
C ALA A 155 -9.35 -19.38 -8.37
N SER A 156 -9.85 -18.16 -8.34
CA SER A 156 -10.51 -17.60 -7.17
C SER A 156 -11.75 -16.83 -7.58
N ALA A 157 -12.80 -16.97 -6.77
CA ALA A 157 -13.99 -16.14 -6.82
C ALA A 157 -14.24 -15.56 -5.43
N THR A 158 -14.22 -14.24 -5.34
CA THR A 158 -14.39 -13.53 -4.07
C THR A 158 -15.56 -12.55 -4.20
N ARG A 159 -16.44 -12.57 -3.22
CA ARG A 159 -17.34 -11.47 -2.91
C ARG A 159 -16.85 -10.84 -1.62
N TYR A 160 -16.38 -9.62 -1.70
CA TYR A 160 -15.95 -8.88 -0.53
C TYR A 160 -16.94 -7.77 -0.21
N ALA A 161 -16.97 -7.39 1.05
CA ALA A 161 -17.62 -6.19 1.50
C ALA A 161 -16.60 -5.35 2.28
N GLY A 162 -16.65 -4.04 2.06
CA GLY A 162 -15.83 -3.05 2.74
C GLY A 162 -16.72 -2.10 3.52
N TYR A 163 -16.15 -1.42 4.47
CA TYR A 163 -16.79 -0.37 5.26
C TYR A 163 -15.82 0.81 5.37
N ASP A 164 -16.37 1.98 5.65
CA ASP A 164 -15.58 3.17 5.95
C ASP A 164 -15.22 3.19 7.45
N ASP A 165 -13.96 3.36 7.80
CA ASP A 165 -13.48 3.43 9.18
C ASP A 165 -14.07 4.62 9.95
N SER A 166 -14.57 5.65 9.26
CA SER A 166 -15.25 6.80 9.85
C SER A 166 -16.75 6.57 10.13
N VAL A 167 -17.28 5.34 9.96
CA VAL A 167 -18.67 5.02 10.31
C VAL A 167 -18.92 5.21 11.80
N GLY A 168 -19.89 6.06 12.13
CA GLY A 168 -20.22 6.33 13.52
C GLY A 168 -21.00 7.60 13.77
N TRP A 169 -21.04 7.99 15.04
CA TRP A 169 -21.75 9.14 15.52
C TRP A 169 -20.82 10.17 16.11
N GLY A 170 -21.18 11.46 15.97
CA GLY A 170 -20.37 12.53 16.51
C GLY A 170 -21.01 13.90 16.38
N THR A 171 -20.14 14.90 16.23
CA THR A 171 -20.52 16.30 16.12
C THR A 171 -19.86 16.97 14.93
N HIS A 172 -20.54 17.97 14.41
CA HIS A 172 -20.02 18.93 13.44
C HIS A 172 -20.22 20.33 14.03
N THR A 173 -19.14 21.05 14.30
CA THR A 173 -19.16 22.39 14.85
C THR A 173 -18.56 23.35 13.84
N ARG A 174 -19.32 24.40 13.47
CA ARG A 174 -18.82 25.49 12.64
C ARG A 174 -18.83 26.78 13.44
N THR A 175 -17.67 27.46 13.46
CA THR A 175 -17.47 28.73 14.17
C THR A 175 -17.03 29.79 13.19
N PHE A 176 -17.80 30.86 13.08
CA PHE A 176 -17.52 32.02 12.23
C PHE A 176 -16.79 33.09 13.04
N TYR A 177 -15.90 33.80 12.37
CA TYR A 177 -15.06 34.83 12.98
C TYR A 177 -15.27 36.19 12.32
N ASN A 178 -15.17 37.25 13.14
CA ASN A 178 -15.06 38.62 12.66
C ASN A 178 -13.65 38.87 12.12
N PRO A 179 -13.44 39.92 11.28
CA PRO A 179 -12.11 40.26 10.77
C PRO A 179 -11.04 40.55 11.84
N ASP A 180 -11.46 40.89 13.07
CA ASP A 180 -10.58 41.11 14.24
C ASP A 180 -10.21 39.78 14.97
N GLY A 181 -10.68 38.63 14.49
CA GLY A 181 -10.45 37.33 15.07
C GLY A 181 -11.38 36.95 16.23
N THR A 182 -12.32 37.80 16.60
CA THR A 182 -13.34 37.46 17.62
C THR A 182 -14.43 36.52 17.00
N VAL A 183 -15.02 35.65 17.82
CA VAL A 183 -16.12 34.77 17.38
C VAL A 183 -17.35 35.61 17.07
N ALA A 184 -17.85 35.48 15.83
CA ALA A 184 -19.09 36.11 15.37
C ALA A 184 -20.31 35.25 15.72
N SER A 185 -20.24 33.96 15.46
CA SER A 185 -21.28 32.99 15.77
C SER A 185 -20.72 31.55 15.75
N SER A 186 -21.40 30.63 16.40
CA SER A 186 -21.06 29.21 16.36
C SER A 186 -22.32 28.36 16.46
N TYR A 187 -22.30 27.21 15.79
CA TYR A 187 -23.34 26.19 15.94
C TYR A 187 -22.72 24.79 15.96
N THR A 188 -23.43 23.87 16.59
CA THR A 188 -23.05 22.45 16.61
C THR A 188 -24.22 21.60 16.16
N GLN A 189 -23.97 20.69 15.21
CA GLN A 189 -24.91 19.73 14.70
C GLN A 189 -24.50 18.33 15.19
N ARG A 190 -25.47 17.44 15.34
CA ARG A 190 -25.20 16.02 15.52
C ARG A 190 -24.77 15.43 14.17
N ALA A 191 -23.67 14.72 14.13
CA ALA A 191 -23.17 14.08 12.93
C ALA A 191 -23.37 12.57 12.99
N HIS A 192 -23.66 11.96 11.83
CA HIS A 192 -23.68 10.52 11.61
C HIS A 192 -23.08 10.23 10.25
N THR A 193 -22.09 9.38 10.23
CA THR A 193 -21.46 8.88 9.00
C THR A 193 -21.76 7.40 8.82
N ASP A 194 -22.02 7.01 7.59
CA ASP A 194 -22.23 5.63 7.16
C ASP A 194 -21.52 5.43 5.81
N GLY A 195 -20.90 4.28 5.61
CA GLY A 195 -20.18 4.00 4.37
C GLY A 195 -19.86 2.53 4.23
N GLN A 196 -20.31 1.95 3.13
CA GLN A 196 -20.06 0.55 2.82
C GLN A 196 -19.89 0.32 1.32
N GLY A 197 -19.11 -0.67 1.00
CA GLY A 197 -18.95 -1.18 -0.36
C GLY A 197 -19.22 -2.67 -0.39
N SER A 198 -19.62 -3.17 -1.55
CA SER A 198 -19.67 -4.61 -1.78
C SER A 198 -19.25 -4.87 -3.21
N GLY A 199 -18.23 -5.66 -3.37
CA GLY A 199 -17.65 -5.92 -4.68
C GLY A 199 -17.40 -7.40 -4.92
N GLY A 200 -16.73 -7.68 -6.01
CA GLY A 200 -16.31 -9.02 -6.33
C GLY A 200 -15.04 -9.04 -7.15
N ALA A 201 -14.32 -10.13 -7.04
CA ALA A 201 -13.14 -10.40 -7.85
C ALA A 201 -13.18 -11.83 -8.39
N LEU A 202 -12.76 -11.98 -9.64
CA LEU A 202 -12.46 -13.27 -10.25
C LEU A 202 -11.00 -13.24 -10.67
N THR A 203 -10.20 -14.17 -10.17
CA THR A 203 -8.80 -14.30 -10.58
C THR A 203 -8.52 -15.71 -11.07
N GLY A 204 -7.54 -15.82 -11.96
CA GLY A 204 -7.04 -17.09 -12.45
C GLY A 204 -5.58 -17.00 -12.79
N ALA A 205 -4.83 -18.07 -12.56
CA ALA A 205 -3.44 -18.17 -12.97
C ALA A 205 -3.13 -19.60 -13.46
N ALA A 206 -2.23 -19.68 -14.43
CA ALA A 206 -1.68 -20.93 -14.92
C ALA A 206 -0.17 -20.80 -15.01
N THR A 207 0.55 -21.72 -14.37
CA THR A 207 2.00 -21.86 -14.46
C THR A 207 2.30 -23.18 -15.13
N ILE A 208 3.03 -23.18 -16.23
CA ILE A 208 3.36 -24.37 -17.01
C ILE A 208 4.83 -24.34 -17.45
N PRO A 209 5.49 -25.49 -17.58
CA PRO A 209 6.78 -25.54 -18.25
C PRO A 209 6.60 -25.21 -19.74
N LEU A 210 7.44 -24.30 -20.24
CA LEU A 210 7.43 -23.90 -21.64
C LEU A 210 8.86 -23.64 -22.12
N PHE A 211 9.31 -24.34 -23.18
CA PHE A 211 10.70 -24.40 -23.61
C PHE A 211 11.60 -24.88 -22.44
N ASP A 212 12.76 -24.29 -22.25
CA ASP A 212 13.65 -24.59 -21.11
C ASP A 212 13.38 -23.65 -19.92
N GLY A 213 12.11 -23.25 -19.70
CA GLY A 213 11.70 -22.33 -18.67
C GLY A 213 10.28 -22.55 -18.17
N THR A 214 9.79 -21.59 -17.41
CA THR A 214 8.44 -21.58 -16.83
C THR A 214 7.67 -20.40 -17.39
N PHE A 215 6.47 -20.67 -17.88
CA PHE A 215 5.53 -19.65 -18.33
C PHE A 215 4.37 -19.55 -17.35
N LYS A 216 4.04 -18.32 -16.96
CA LYS A 216 2.88 -17.99 -16.12
C LYS A 216 1.98 -16.99 -16.84
N ALA A 217 0.67 -17.26 -16.82
CA ALA A 217 -0.35 -16.31 -17.22
C ALA A 217 -1.30 -16.09 -16.05
N ASN A 218 -1.70 -14.85 -15.81
CA ASN A 218 -2.70 -14.49 -14.81
C ASN A 218 -3.74 -13.53 -15.39
N ILE A 219 -4.97 -13.66 -14.91
CA ILE A 219 -6.10 -12.76 -15.21
C ILE A 219 -6.76 -12.33 -13.91
N SER A 220 -7.18 -11.07 -13.84
CA SER A 220 -7.98 -10.53 -12.74
C SER A 220 -9.11 -9.66 -13.30
N LEU A 221 -10.32 -9.85 -12.76
CA LEU A 221 -11.50 -9.04 -13.02
C LEU A 221 -12.06 -8.59 -11.69
N GLN A 222 -12.27 -7.29 -11.50
CA GLN A 222 -12.74 -6.72 -10.25
C GLN A 222 -13.86 -5.71 -10.49
N ASP A 223 -14.85 -5.70 -9.58
CA ASP A 223 -15.90 -4.70 -9.46
C ASP A 223 -15.98 -4.24 -8.01
N SER A 224 -15.92 -2.92 -7.77
CA SER A 224 -15.81 -2.33 -6.43
C SER A 224 -16.73 -1.11 -6.28
N PRO A 225 -18.06 -1.31 -6.16
CA PRO A 225 -18.96 -0.25 -5.80
C PRO A 225 -18.79 0.14 -4.33
N PHE A 226 -18.88 1.44 -4.07
CA PHE A 226 -18.83 2.00 -2.72
C PHE A 226 -19.83 3.15 -2.61
N TYR A 227 -20.52 3.22 -1.48
CA TYR A 227 -21.44 4.30 -1.14
C TYR A 227 -21.17 4.79 0.27
N SER A 228 -21.05 6.11 0.46
CA SER A 228 -20.98 6.72 1.79
C SER A 228 -21.96 7.87 1.93
N LYS A 229 -22.33 8.16 3.18
CA LYS A 229 -23.20 9.25 3.54
C LYS A 229 -22.80 9.86 4.88
N ALA A 230 -22.62 11.17 4.89
CA ALA A 230 -22.46 11.95 6.11
C ALA A 230 -23.67 12.85 6.31
N ASN A 231 -24.35 12.71 7.45
CA ASN A 231 -25.54 13.48 7.81
C ASN A 231 -25.22 14.38 8.99
N TYR A 232 -25.66 15.63 8.93
CA TYR A 232 -25.53 16.63 9.97
C TYR A 232 -26.90 17.18 10.30
N TYR A 233 -27.36 16.98 11.55
CA TYR A 233 -28.70 17.29 12.00
C TYR A 233 -28.72 18.45 12.97
N GLY A 234 -29.68 19.39 12.81
CA GLY A 234 -29.91 20.50 13.71
C GLY A 234 -29.68 21.86 13.06
N ALA A 235 -29.68 22.92 13.88
CA ALA A 235 -29.48 24.28 13.40
C ALA A 235 -28.14 24.48 12.71
N PRO A 236 -28.04 25.29 11.63
CA PRO A 236 -29.09 26.11 11.05
C PRO A 236 -30.05 25.37 10.13
N GLY A 237 -29.83 24.12 9.82
CA GLY A 237 -30.63 23.26 8.96
C GLY A 237 -29.88 21.96 8.72
N ASP A 238 -30.58 20.90 8.38
CA ASP A 238 -29.94 19.62 8.07
C ASP A 238 -29.08 19.73 6.80
N ARG A 239 -27.93 19.03 6.83
CA ARG A 239 -26.98 18.93 5.73
C ARG A 239 -26.62 17.49 5.55
N PHE A 240 -26.47 17.02 4.33
CA PHE A 240 -25.94 15.70 4.04
C PHE A 240 -25.02 15.72 2.82
N VAL A 241 -24.03 14.86 2.87
CA VAL A 241 -23.07 14.62 1.80
C VAL A 241 -23.16 13.15 1.43
N THR A 242 -23.23 12.85 0.16
CA THR A 242 -23.19 11.49 -0.36
C THR A 242 -22.03 11.33 -1.33
N ASP A 243 -21.47 10.14 -1.35
CA ASP A 243 -20.47 9.71 -2.30
C ASP A 243 -20.88 8.34 -2.82
N ASP A 244 -21.09 8.22 -4.12
CA ASP A 244 -21.51 6.99 -4.81
C ASP A 244 -20.50 6.70 -5.92
N SER A 245 -19.68 5.70 -5.70
CA SER A 245 -18.59 5.38 -6.60
C SER A 245 -18.59 3.91 -7.04
N VAL A 246 -18.08 3.66 -8.23
CA VAL A 246 -17.85 2.33 -8.77
C VAL A 246 -16.51 2.28 -9.49
N GLY A 247 -15.68 1.29 -9.12
CA GLY A 247 -14.46 0.95 -9.81
C GLY A 247 -14.56 -0.42 -10.48
N ARG A 248 -14.06 -0.56 -11.71
CA ARG A 248 -13.95 -1.84 -12.43
C ARG A 248 -12.58 -1.96 -13.04
N ASN A 249 -11.95 -3.11 -12.86
CA ASN A 249 -10.63 -3.37 -13.39
C ASN A 249 -10.59 -4.73 -14.09
N ALA A 250 -9.86 -4.79 -15.19
CA ALA A 250 -9.48 -6.02 -15.86
C ALA A 250 -7.97 -6.01 -16.11
N GLU A 251 -7.30 -7.12 -15.79
CA GLU A 251 -5.85 -7.26 -15.93
C GLU A 251 -5.50 -8.61 -16.54
N LEU A 252 -4.49 -8.60 -17.40
CA LEU A 252 -3.82 -9.79 -17.95
C LEU A 252 -2.32 -9.61 -17.75
N GLY A 253 -1.68 -10.55 -17.05
CA GLY A 253 -0.24 -10.64 -16.88
C GLY A 253 0.31 -11.90 -17.56
N LEU A 254 1.46 -11.76 -18.23
CA LEU A 254 2.22 -12.86 -18.81
C LEU A 254 3.66 -12.78 -18.31
N HIS A 255 4.22 -13.90 -17.91
CA HIS A 255 5.59 -13.97 -17.40
C HIS A 255 6.25 -15.25 -17.94
N TRP A 256 7.41 -15.11 -18.50
CA TRP A 256 8.27 -16.23 -18.84
C TRP A 256 9.63 -16.06 -18.17
N ASN A 257 10.14 -17.13 -17.55
CA ASN A 257 11.45 -17.17 -16.93
C ASN A 257 12.15 -18.45 -17.37
N GLY A 258 13.37 -18.35 -17.90
CA GLY A 258 14.09 -19.48 -18.40
C GLY A 258 15.56 -19.17 -18.69
N LYS A 259 16.16 -19.98 -19.55
CA LYS A 259 17.56 -19.80 -19.97
C LYS A 259 17.65 -19.67 -21.48
N ILE A 260 18.42 -18.68 -21.93
CA ILE A 260 18.79 -18.49 -23.33
C ILE A 260 20.33 -18.58 -23.42
N GLY A 261 20.85 -19.77 -23.75
CA GLY A 261 22.28 -20.03 -23.74
C GLY A 261 22.87 -19.92 -22.32
N SER A 262 23.74 -18.95 -22.08
CA SER A 262 24.34 -18.71 -20.76
C SER A 262 23.63 -17.63 -19.97
N PHE A 263 22.56 -17.04 -20.51
CA PHE A 263 21.79 -16.00 -19.85
C PHE A 263 20.56 -16.61 -19.17
N GLU A 264 20.25 -16.12 -17.99
CA GLU A 264 18.92 -16.25 -17.40
C GLU A 264 18.07 -15.11 -17.97
N ASP A 265 16.89 -15.45 -18.47
CA ASP A 265 15.99 -14.54 -19.16
C ASP A 265 14.67 -14.46 -18.46
N GLU A 266 14.16 -13.22 -18.29
CA GLU A 266 12.85 -12.94 -17.70
C GLU A 266 12.11 -11.93 -18.57
N SER A 267 10.99 -12.39 -19.15
CA SER A 267 10.08 -11.56 -19.94
C SER A 267 8.76 -11.36 -19.22
N LEU A 268 8.33 -10.10 -19.07
CA LEU A 268 7.09 -9.71 -18.43
C LEU A 268 6.23 -8.87 -19.36
N VAL A 269 4.92 -9.17 -19.42
CA VAL A 269 3.92 -8.34 -20.10
C VAL A 269 2.73 -8.14 -19.18
N LEU A 270 2.25 -6.90 -19.08
CA LEU A 270 1.05 -6.53 -18.36
C LEU A 270 0.14 -5.71 -19.25
N GLN A 271 -1.15 -6.03 -19.24
CA GLN A 271 -2.21 -5.20 -19.80
C GLN A 271 -3.29 -5.02 -18.74
N ARG A 272 -3.60 -3.74 -18.41
CA ARG A 272 -4.65 -3.39 -17.46
C ARG A 272 -5.56 -2.32 -18.06
N ILE A 273 -6.85 -2.44 -17.79
CA ILE A 273 -7.88 -1.45 -18.11
C ILE A 273 -8.71 -1.24 -16.86
N GLY A 274 -8.92 0.04 -16.51
CA GLY A 274 -9.75 0.46 -15.39
C GLY A 274 -10.88 1.37 -15.86
N PHE A 275 -12.01 1.30 -15.19
CA PHE A 275 -13.10 2.24 -15.30
C PHE A 275 -13.46 2.72 -13.90
N SER A 276 -13.67 4.03 -13.73
CA SER A 276 -14.15 4.62 -12.48
C SER A 276 -15.27 5.59 -12.76
N LYS A 277 -16.26 5.61 -11.90
CA LYS A 277 -17.32 6.62 -11.88
C LYS A 277 -17.58 7.01 -10.43
N ASP A 278 -17.73 8.31 -10.18
CA ASP A 278 -18.00 8.88 -8.87
C ASP A 278 -19.05 9.99 -8.98
N VAL A 279 -19.98 10.03 -8.02
CA VAL A 279 -20.97 11.08 -7.84
C VAL A 279 -20.92 11.55 -6.40
N ASN A 280 -20.32 12.71 -6.16
CA ASN A 280 -20.24 13.35 -4.87
C ASN A 280 -21.27 14.47 -4.81
N ALA A 281 -22.19 14.45 -3.83
CA ALA A 281 -23.26 15.44 -3.72
C ALA A 281 -23.35 16.00 -2.31
N LEU A 282 -23.55 17.32 -2.22
CA LEU A 282 -23.84 18.05 -0.99
C LEU A 282 -25.22 18.68 -1.08
N HIS A 283 -26.07 18.41 -0.09
CA HIS A 283 -27.37 19.01 0.05
C HIS A 283 -27.47 19.74 1.40
N GLN A 284 -27.76 21.01 1.35
CA GLN A 284 -28.04 21.85 2.53
C GLN A 284 -29.09 22.90 2.19
N ALA A 285 -29.67 23.53 3.21
CA ALA A 285 -30.70 24.54 2.99
C ALA A 285 -30.21 25.71 2.12
N GLY A 286 -30.71 25.82 0.89
CA GLY A 286 -30.38 26.86 -0.06
C GLY A 286 -29.26 26.52 -1.04
N ASP A 287 -28.48 25.43 -0.84
CA ASP A 287 -27.37 25.05 -1.70
C ASP A 287 -27.40 23.55 -1.99
N ASP A 288 -27.43 23.22 -3.28
CA ASP A 288 -27.29 21.89 -3.82
C ASP A 288 -26.07 21.84 -4.73
N GLU A 289 -25.11 21.00 -4.38
CA GLU A 289 -23.89 20.81 -5.15
C GLU A 289 -23.76 19.35 -5.61
N ILE A 290 -23.42 19.14 -6.85
CA ILE A 290 -23.18 17.81 -7.41
C ILE A 290 -21.90 17.85 -8.24
N PHE A 291 -20.95 17.02 -7.87
CA PHE A 291 -19.76 16.76 -8.65
C PHE A 291 -19.83 15.34 -9.23
N ASN A 292 -19.72 15.24 -10.55
CA ASN A 292 -19.66 13.95 -11.23
C ASN A 292 -18.28 13.78 -11.84
N SER A 293 -17.71 12.59 -11.74
CA SER A 293 -16.54 12.21 -12.50
C SER A 293 -16.70 10.82 -13.09
N SER A 294 -16.12 10.61 -14.27
CA SER A 294 -15.94 9.30 -14.85
C SER A 294 -14.59 9.23 -15.56
N SER A 295 -13.92 8.11 -15.46
CA SER A 295 -12.65 7.92 -16.16
C SER A 295 -12.46 6.50 -16.65
N THR A 296 -11.73 6.38 -17.74
CA THR A 296 -11.18 5.12 -18.24
C THR A 296 -9.66 5.22 -18.25
N THR A 297 -9.00 4.24 -17.67
CA THR A 297 -7.54 4.16 -17.61
C THR A 297 -7.03 2.92 -18.32
N GLY A 298 -5.85 2.98 -18.89
CA GLY A 298 -5.16 1.82 -19.43
C GLY A 298 -3.67 1.85 -19.15
N GLU A 299 -3.12 0.66 -18.91
CA GLU A 299 -1.69 0.46 -18.73
C GLU A 299 -1.25 -0.77 -19.53
N SER A 300 -0.25 -0.60 -20.38
CA SER A 300 0.41 -1.68 -21.13
C SER A 300 1.89 -1.60 -20.86
N ILE A 301 2.50 -2.67 -20.34
CA ILE A 301 3.92 -2.75 -20.03
C ILE A 301 4.50 -4.01 -20.64
N ALA A 302 5.69 -3.90 -21.20
CA ALA A 302 6.53 -5.03 -21.57
C ALA A 302 7.94 -4.80 -21.03
N ARG A 303 8.51 -5.79 -20.35
CA ARG A 303 9.85 -5.76 -19.78
C ARG A 303 10.61 -7.02 -20.14
N GLU A 304 11.87 -6.84 -20.48
CA GLU A 304 12.82 -7.89 -20.75
C GLU A 304 14.04 -7.71 -19.86
N THR A 305 14.47 -8.78 -19.19
CA THR A 305 15.63 -8.79 -18.29
C THR A 305 16.54 -9.97 -18.62
N LEU A 306 17.79 -9.67 -18.89
CA LEU A 306 18.84 -10.65 -19.12
C LEU A 306 19.82 -10.61 -17.95
N ARG A 307 20.04 -11.75 -17.31
CA ARG A 307 21.01 -11.92 -16.23
C ARG A 307 22.11 -12.86 -16.64
N TYR A 308 23.34 -12.46 -16.41
CA TYR A 308 24.54 -13.23 -16.73
C TYR A 308 25.40 -13.41 -15.48
N PRO A 309 25.51 -14.65 -14.94
CA PRO A 309 26.46 -14.97 -13.88
C PRO A 309 27.88 -15.03 -14.48
N TRP A 310 28.60 -13.89 -14.40
CA TRP A 310 29.95 -13.79 -14.95
C TRP A 310 30.92 -14.77 -14.26
N ASN A 311 30.79 -14.92 -12.95
CA ASN A 311 31.45 -15.93 -12.12
C ASN A 311 30.71 -16.03 -10.76
N ASP A 312 31.19 -16.88 -9.85
CA ASP A 312 30.55 -17.09 -8.54
C ASP A 312 30.46 -15.82 -7.66
N ALA A 313 31.24 -14.78 -7.98
CA ALA A 313 31.23 -13.53 -7.22
C ALA A 313 30.55 -12.36 -7.93
N LEU A 314 30.33 -12.41 -9.23
CA LEU A 314 29.83 -11.30 -10.01
C LEU A 314 28.69 -11.73 -10.93
N THR A 315 27.54 -11.11 -10.75
CA THR A 315 26.38 -11.21 -11.64
C THR A 315 26.11 -9.86 -12.28
N ILE A 316 25.85 -9.86 -13.59
CA ILE A 316 25.49 -8.68 -14.37
C ILE A 316 24.05 -8.86 -14.85
N GLU A 317 23.24 -7.86 -14.66
CA GLU A 317 21.86 -7.79 -15.14
C GLU A 317 21.69 -6.58 -16.04
N THR A 318 20.96 -6.72 -17.13
CA THR A 318 20.55 -5.64 -18.02
C THR A 318 19.18 -5.90 -18.57
N GLY A 319 18.47 -4.87 -18.94
CA GLY A 319 17.15 -5.05 -19.52
C GLY A 319 16.57 -3.75 -20.04
N LEU A 320 15.37 -3.89 -20.60
CA LEU A 320 14.60 -2.79 -21.13
C LEU A 320 13.13 -2.93 -20.73
N GLU A 321 12.45 -1.80 -20.57
CA GLU A 321 11.02 -1.73 -20.30
C GLU A 321 10.38 -0.70 -21.22
N GLY A 322 9.25 -1.03 -21.82
CA GLY A 322 8.38 -0.12 -22.54
C GLY A 322 7.03 -0.05 -21.88
N ALA A 323 6.45 1.14 -21.72
CA ALA A 323 5.13 1.32 -21.16
C ALA A 323 4.31 2.34 -21.94
N TYR A 324 3.01 2.09 -22.02
CA TYR A 324 1.99 3.01 -22.50
C TYR A 324 0.87 3.10 -21.49
N ASN A 325 0.62 4.29 -20.98
CA ASN A 325 -0.42 4.58 -20.01
C ASN A 325 -1.34 5.66 -20.56
N TYR A 326 -2.63 5.58 -20.28
CA TYR A 326 -3.57 6.63 -20.59
C TYR A 326 -4.68 6.80 -19.58
N LEU A 327 -5.29 7.97 -19.57
CA LEU A 327 -6.53 8.30 -18.87
C LEU A 327 -7.40 9.14 -19.80
N ASP A 328 -8.66 8.73 -19.96
CA ASP A 328 -9.75 9.53 -20.50
C ASP A 328 -10.70 9.88 -19.35
N GLY A 329 -10.86 11.16 -19.05
CA GLY A 329 -11.64 11.64 -17.91
C GLY A 329 -12.65 12.70 -18.31
N ASP A 330 -13.86 12.60 -17.75
CA ASP A 330 -14.93 13.57 -17.86
C ASP A 330 -15.43 13.96 -16.46
N THR A 331 -15.48 15.27 -16.16
CA THR A 331 -15.97 15.80 -14.89
C THR A 331 -16.97 16.92 -15.09
N SER A 332 -17.87 17.10 -14.14
CA SER A 332 -18.80 18.23 -14.13
C SER A 332 -19.15 18.64 -12.70
N PHE A 333 -19.33 19.93 -12.50
CA PHE A 333 -19.78 20.50 -11.24
C PHE A 333 -21.05 21.31 -11.47
N ILE A 334 -22.08 21.01 -10.67
CA ILE A 334 -23.40 21.65 -10.75
C ILE A 334 -23.69 22.28 -9.40
N PHE A 335 -23.96 23.59 -9.38
CA PHE A 335 -24.38 24.33 -8.20
C PHE A 335 -25.80 24.86 -8.42
N ASN A 336 -26.73 24.48 -7.56
CA ASN A 336 -28.15 24.85 -7.63
C ASN A 336 -28.79 24.62 -9.04
N GLY A 337 -28.43 23.49 -9.65
CA GLY A 337 -28.95 23.11 -10.98
C GLY A 337 -28.25 23.83 -12.14
N VAL A 338 -27.25 24.67 -11.89
CA VAL A 338 -26.47 25.39 -12.91
C VAL A 338 -25.08 24.80 -13.01
N SER A 339 -24.69 24.38 -14.23
CA SER A 339 -23.33 23.88 -14.50
C SER A 339 -22.32 24.99 -14.30
N GLN A 340 -21.26 24.70 -13.56
CA GLN A 340 -20.13 25.60 -13.30
C GLN A 340 -18.96 25.27 -14.21
N LEU A 341 -18.19 26.30 -14.56
CA LEU A 341 -16.97 26.11 -15.34
C LEU A 341 -15.89 25.49 -14.48
N LEU A 342 -15.35 24.35 -14.92
CA LEU A 342 -14.21 23.70 -14.32
C LEU A 342 -13.04 23.71 -15.32
N PRO A 343 -11.85 24.18 -14.93
CA PRO A 343 -10.64 23.96 -15.73
C PRO A 343 -10.35 22.46 -15.87
N ASP A 344 -9.92 22.05 -17.06
CA ASP A 344 -9.55 20.66 -17.36
C ASP A 344 -10.63 19.63 -16.98
N ALA A 345 -11.91 20.01 -17.19
CA ALA A 345 -13.07 19.16 -16.90
C ALA A 345 -13.07 17.87 -17.73
N ASN A 346 -12.58 17.97 -18.98
CA ASN A 346 -12.48 16.84 -19.90
C ASN A 346 -11.04 16.75 -20.36
N ALA A 347 -10.36 15.68 -20.01
CA ALA A 347 -8.96 15.51 -20.33
C ALA A 347 -8.66 14.11 -20.86
N HIS A 348 -7.85 14.05 -21.90
CA HIS A 348 -7.15 12.85 -22.33
C HIS A 348 -5.67 13.02 -22.03
N VAL A 349 -5.11 12.15 -21.22
CA VAL A 349 -3.69 12.14 -20.85
C VAL A 349 -3.10 10.83 -21.30
N ASP A 350 -2.00 10.89 -22.04
CA ASP A 350 -1.23 9.69 -22.39
C ASP A 350 0.25 9.84 -22.04
N GLU A 351 0.88 8.72 -21.71
CA GLU A 351 2.30 8.59 -21.50
C GLU A 351 2.89 7.46 -22.31
N LYS A 352 3.99 7.74 -23.00
CA LYS A 352 4.86 6.77 -23.66
C LYS A 352 6.20 6.79 -22.95
N ARG A 353 6.62 5.66 -22.40
CA ARG A 353 7.83 5.54 -21.60
C ARG A 353 8.70 4.40 -22.09
N GLY A 354 10.01 4.65 -22.14
CA GLY A 354 11.03 3.63 -22.35
C GLY A 354 12.10 3.74 -21.27
N GLU A 355 12.54 2.60 -20.76
CA GLU A 355 13.61 2.53 -19.77
C GLU A 355 14.64 1.48 -20.18
N LEU A 356 15.92 1.85 -20.12
CA LEU A 356 17.05 0.94 -20.23
C LEU A 356 17.72 0.86 -18.86
N PHE A 357 18.09 -0.33 -18.40
CA PHE A 357 18.77 -0.49 -17.13
C PHE A 357 19.92 -1.49 -17.17
N GLY A 358 20.84 -1.30 -16.25
CA GLY A 358 21.93 -2.25 -15.99
C GLY A 358 22.36 -2.20 -14.54
N GLN A 359 22.67 -3.36 -13.97
CA GLN A 359 23.09 -3.55 -12.59
C GLN A 359 24.18 -4.62 -12.51
N ALA A 360 25.09 -4.44 -11.57
CA ALA A 360 26.07 -5.45 -11.19
C ALA A 360 25.92 -5.77 -9.70
N THR A 361 25.89 -7.05 -9.36
CA THR A 361 25.91 -7.56 -7.99
C THR A 361 27.23 -8.26 -7.77
N TRP A 362 28.06 -7.74 -6.86
CA TRP A 362 29.42 -8.21 -6.61
C TRP A 362 29.62 -8.64 -5.16
N LYS A 363 29.80 -9.93 -4.96
CA LYS A 363 30.21 -10.55 -3.69
C LYS A 363 31.71 -10.35 -3.51
N ILE A 364 32.13 -9.24 -2.88
CA ILE A 364 33.54 -8.87 -2.68
C ILE A 364 34.23 -9.89 -1.76
N SER A 365 33.50 -10.33 -0.73
CA SER A 365 33.91 -11.36 0.21
C SER A 365 32.70 -12.04 0.84
N PRO A 366 32.82 -13.09 1.66
CA PRO A 366 31.66 -13.66 2.39
C PRO A 366 30.93 -12.69 3.29
N GLN A 367 31.55 -11.56 3.65
CA GLN A 367 30.96 -10.54 4.54
C GLN A 367 30.53 -9.27 3.81
N TRP A 368 30.95 -9.07 2.55
CA TRP A 368 30.70 -7.84 1.82
C TRP A 368 30.04 -8.11 0.46
N LEU A 369 28.85 -7.54 0.28
CA LEU A 369 28.14 -7.52 -0.99
C LEU A 369 28.00 -6.07 -1.46
N PHE A 370 28.25 -5.82 -2.74
CA PHE A 370 28.06 -4.53 -3.38
C PHE A 370 27.17 -4.68 -4.60
N GLU A 371 26.13 -3.88 -4.66
CA GLU A 371 25.23 -3.77 -5.80
C GLU A 371 25.31 -2.34 -6.34
N ALA A 372 25.47 -2.19 -7.63
CA ALA A 372 25.46 -0.88 -8.28
C ALA A 372 24.83 -0.96 -9.66
N GLY A 373 24.04 0.02 -10.00
CA GLY A 373 23.37 0.09 -11.29
C GLY A 373 22.78 1.45 -11.56
N SER A 374 22.19 1.58 -12.73
CA SER A 374 21.41 2.74 -13.10
C SER A 374 20.29 2.35 -14.05
N ARG A 375 19.19 3.09 -13.97
CA ARG A 375 18.08 3.05 -14.93
C ARG A 375 18.06 4.38 -15.66
N PHE A 376 17.81 4.35 -16.94
CA PHE A 376 17.71 5.54 -17.79
C PHE A 376 16.33 5.56 -18.40
N GLU A 377 15.48 6.42 -17.87
CA GLU A 377 14.10 6.57 -18.31
C GLU A 377 13.96 7.76 -19.26
N TYR A 378 13.26 7.53 -20.37
CA TYR A 378 12.74 8.58 -21.22
C TYR A 378 11.24 8.44 -21.34
N SER A 379 10.51 9.52 -21.08
CA SER A 379 9.05 9.55 -21.18
C SER A 379 8.55 10.78 -21.93
N ILE A 380 7.41 10.62 -22.60
CA ILE A 380 6.64 11.68 -23.22
C ILE A 380 5.24 11.62 -22.64
N ILE A 381 4.82 12.71 -22.01
CA ILE A 381 3.46 12.88 -21.49
C ILE A 381 2.76 13.90 -22.39
N SER A 382 1.60 13.51 -22.91
CA SER A 382 0.75 14.35 -23.73
C SER A 382 -0.62 14.50 -23.09
N GLU A 383 -1.16 15.69 -23.13
CA GLU A 383 -2.48 16.02 -22.61
C GLU A 383 -3.27 16.79 -23.64
N LYS A 384 -4.57 16.50 -23.71
CA LYS A 384 -5.60 17.26 -24.41
C LYS A 384 -6.74 17.51 -23.46
N SER A 385 -6.89 18.77 -23.06
CA SER A 385 -7.97 19.28 -22.23
C SER A 385 -8.44 20.60 -22.81
N ASP A 386 -8.63 21.64 -22.00
CA ASP A 386 -8.82 23.05 -22.45
C ASP A 386 -7.66 23.54 -23.30
N THR A 387 -6.48 22.97 -23.10
CA THR A 387 -5.26 23.19 -23.88
C THR A 387 -4.70 21.85 -24.37
N SER A 388 -3.76 21.91 -25.32
CA SER A 388 -3.01 20.72 -25.73
C SER A 388 -1.53 20.93 -25.45
N GLN A 389 -0.95 20.03 -24.68
CA GLN A 389 0.44 20.09 -24.27
C GLN A 389 1.13 18.74 -24.41
N SER A 390 2.41 18.74 -24.75
CA SER A 390 3.24 17.53 -24.74
C SER A 390 4.62 17.88 -24.21
N ARG A 391 5.12 17.08 -23.28
CA ARG A 391 6.41 17.26 -22.61
C ARG A 391 7.20 15.97 -22.59
N SER A 392 8.51 16.09 -22.74
CA SER A 392 9.43 14.97 -22.64
C SER A 392 10.34 15.14 -21.44
N PHE A 393 10.66 14.01 -20.81
CA PHE A 393 11.50 13.93 -19.63
C PHE A 393 12.59 12.89 -19.84
N PHE A 394 13.75 13.11 -19.22
CA PHE A 394 14.82 12.14 -19.16
C PHE A 394 15.36 12.08 -17.72
N TYR A 395 15.33 10.87 -17.15
CA TYR A 395 15.70 10.65 -15.76
C TYR A 395 16.75 9.54 -15.64
N PRO A 396 18.01 9.88 -15.32
CA PRO A 396 18.97 8.90 -14.81
C PRO A 396 18.62 8.60 -13.36
N LYS A 397 18.49 7.30 -13.04
CA LYS A 397 18.13 6.76 -11.72
C LYS A 397 19.24 5.84 -11.20
N PRO A 398 20.38 6.38 -10.74
CA PRO A 398 21.47 5.59 -10.17
C PRO A 398 21.06 4.98 -8.84
N ARG A 399 21.59 3.77 -8.56
CA ARG A 399 21.44 3.06 -7.30
C ARG A 399 22.74 2.39 -6.92
N ALA A 400 23.09 2.44 -5.63
CA ALA A 400 24.22 1.69 -5.07
C ALA A 400 23.84 1.20 -3.66
N VAL A 401 24.13 -0.06 -3.36
CA VAL A 401 23.93 -0.66 -2.04
C VAL A 401 25.20 -1.39 -1.63
N LEU A 402 25.67 -1.11 -0.42
CA LEU A 402 26.78 -1.83 0.21
C LEU A 402 26.26 -2.52 1.46
N THR A 403 26.31 -3.83 1.49
CA THR A 403 25.92 -4.67 2.62
C THR A 403 27.15 -5.27 3.29
N TRP A 404 27.21 -5.13 4.61
CA TRP A 404 28.23 -5.72 5.46
C TRP A 404 27.59 -6.64 6.50
N SER A 405 27.91 -7.93 6.43
CA SER A 405 27.43 -8.96 7.35
C SER A 405 28.65 -9.56 8.10
N PRO A 406 29.09 -8.93 9.21
CA PRO A 406 30.27 -9.37 9.96
C PRO A 406 30.13 -10.80 10.53
N ASN A 407 28.90 -11.21 10.80
CA ASN A 407 28.52 -12.54 11.30
C ASN A 407 27.07 -12.85 10.90
N ALA A 408 26.56 -14.02 11.29
CA ALA A 408 25.20 -14.47 10.93
C ALA A 408 24.08 -13.67 11.61
N SER A 409 24.38 -12.94 12.68
CA SER A 409 23.37 -12.20 13.47
C SER A 409 23.32 -10.73 13.14
N ASP A 410 24.37 -10.16 12.56
CA ASP A 410 24.49 -8.72 12.34
C ASP A 410 24.61 -8.38 10.86
N GLN A 411 23.87 -7.37 10.43
CA GLN A 411 23.99 -6.79 9.10
C GLN A 411 23.89 -5.27 9.16
N VAL A 412 24.78 -4.59 8.45
CA VAL A 412 24.73 -3.15 8.20
C VAL A 412 24.63 -2.92 6.72
N ARG A 413 23.75 -2.01 6.29
CA ARG A 413 23.57 -1.66 4.90
C ARG A 413 23.56 -0.16 4.70
N PHE A 414 24.22 0.28 3.63
CA PHE A 414 24.21 1.64 3.13
C PHE A 414 23.56 1.63 1.75
N ARG A 415 22.54 2.46 1.53
CA ARG A 415 21.89 2.62 0.24
C ARG A 415 21.92 4.08 -0.18
N TYR A 416 22.26 4.29 -1.44
CA TYR A 416 22.06 5.50 -2.21
C TYR A 416 21.17 5.18 -3.40
N GLU A 417 20.11 5.92 -3.59
CA GLU A 417 19.20 5.70 -4.71
C GLU A 417 18.53 7.00 -5.16
N LYS A 418 18.40 7.17 -6.48
CA LYS A 418 17.55 8.22 -7.05
C LYS A 418 16.27 7.59 -7.60
N VAL A 419 15.14 7.99 -7.04
CA VAL A 419 13.79 7.54 -7.42
C VAL A 419 13.07 8.69 -8.09
N VAL A 420 12.29 8.39 -9.13
CA VAL A 420 11.37 9.33 -9.78
C VAL A 420 9.95 8.89 -9.46
N GLY A 421 9.17 9.81 -8.89
CA GLY A 421 7.78 9.55 -8.51
C GLY A 421 6.91 9.25 -9.72
N GLN A 422 5.83 8.55 -9.50
CA GLN A 422 4.80 8.35 -10.51
C GLN A 422 3.85 9.54 -10.51
N LEU A 423 3.49 10.02 -11.71
CA LEU A 423 2.35 10.92 -11.83
C LEU A 423 1.05 10.11 -11.76
N ASP A 424 0.18 10.52 -10.87
CA ASP A 424 -1.21 10.10 -10.90
C ASP A 424 -1.93 10.90 -11.99
N PHE A 425 -2.43 10.22 -13.01
CA PHE A 425 -3.14 10.88 -14.10
C PHE A 425 -4.46 11.51 -13.64
N GLY A 426 -5.02 11.09 -12.51
CA GLY A 426 -6.12 11.77 -11.84
C GLY A 426 -5.82 13.23 -11.48
N ASN A 427 -4.54 13.58 -11.30
CA ASN A 427 -4.11 14.95 -11.02
C ASN A 427 -4.20 15.90 -12.23
N PHE A 428 -4.45 15.37 -13.42
CA PHE A 428 -4.64 16.17 -14.65
C PHE A 428 -6.10 16.51 -14.92
N ILE A 429 -7.04 15.96 -14.16
CA ILE A 429 -8.48 16.24 -14.25
C ILE A 429 -9.00 16.85 -12.95
N ALA A 430 -10.12 17.56 -13.03
CA ALA A 430 -10.75 18.10 -11.84
C ALA A 430 -11.25 16.98 -10.92
N THR A 431 -11.21 17.22 -9.60
CA THR A 431 -11.72 16.32 -8.56
C THR A 431 -12.62 17.06 -7.58
N GLY A 432 -13.59 16.37 -6.96
CA GLY A 432 -14.52 16.96 -6.02
C GLY A 432 -14.53 16.25 -4.67
N ASN A 433 -14.52 17.03 -3.58
CA ASN A 433 -14.82 16.59 -2.23
C ASN A 433 -15.73 17.64 -1.56
N LEU A 434 -17.00 17.61 -1.91
CA LEU A 434 -17.99 18.60 -1.46
C LEU A 434 -18.23 18.53 0.05
N GLY A 435 -17.89 17.40 0.67
CA GLY A 435 -17.92 17.22 2.11
C GLY A 435 -17.00 18.18 2.85
N GLY A 436 -15.84 18.55 2.30
CA GLY A 436 -14.81 19.28 3.03
C GLY A 436 -14.05 20.32 2.21
N ASN A 437 -13.42 19.87 1.13
CA ASN A 437 -12.42 20.68 0.42
C ASN A 437 -12.95 21.35 -0.85
N GLY A 438 -14.21 21.09 -1.24
CA GLY A 438 -14.78 21.61 -2.49
C GLY A 438 -14.17 20.95 -3.72
N VAL A 439 -14.03 21.72 -4.79
CA VAL A 439 -13.50 21.25 -6.05
C VAL A 439 -12.01 21.62 -6.19
N THR A 440 -11.23 20.70 -6.74
CA THR A 440 -9.81 20.88 -7.10
C THR A 440 -9.69 20.75 -8.60
N SER A 441 -9.00 21.66 -9.26
CA SER A 441 -8.74 21.62 -10.71
C SER A 441 -7.69 20.58 -11.07
N GLY A 442 -7.65 20.14 -12.32
CA GLY A 442 -6.49 19.48 -12.89
C GLY A 442 -5.33 20.46 -13.14
N ASN A 443 -4.15 19.92 -13.42
CA ASN A 443 -2.99 20.72 -13.77
C ASN A 443 -2.12 20.02 -14.82
N SER A 444 -2.13 20.57 -16.04
CA SER A 444 -1.31 20.10 -17.15
C SER A 444 0.20 20.34 -16.98
N ASP A 445 0.60 21.20 -16.04
CA ASP A 445 2.01 21.55 -15.79
C ASP A 445 2.72 20.64 -14.78
N LEU A 446 2.04 19.64 -14.28
CA LEU A 446 2.58 18.71 -13.28
C LEU A 446 3.76 17.88 -13.84
N ARG A 447 4.79 17.71 -13.01
CA ARG A 447 5.98 16.88 -13.28
C ARG A 447 6.18 15.85 -12.18
N PRO A 448 6.79 14.70 -12.49
CA PRO A 448 7.22 13.76 -11.47
C PRO A 448 8.17 14.39 -10.46
N ASP A 449 7.96 14.17 -9.17
CA ASP A 449 8.95 14.47 -8.13
C ASP A 449 10.15 13.54 -8.27
N GLN A 450 11.31 14.00 -7.82
CA GLN A 450 12.54 13.22 -7.82
C GLN A 450 13.08 13.17 -6.41
N ARG A 451 13.35 11.98 -5.89
CA ARG A 451 13.88 11.76 -4.55
C ARG A 451 15.27 11.17 -4.62
N THR A 452 16.25 11.86 -4.03
CA THR A 452 17.59 11.31 -3.77
C THR A 452 17.61 10.81 -2.34
N GLN A 453 17.72 9.50 -2.18
CA GLN A 453 17.61 8.82 -0.90
C GLN A 453 18.96 8.32 -0.43
N TYR A 454 19.27 8.58 0.84
CA TYR A 454 20.40 8.07 1.58
C TYR A 454 19.89 7.28 2.78
N GLU A 455 20.27 6.01 2.88
CA GLU A 455 19.79 5.14 3.94
C GLU A 455 20.96 4.43 4.62
N ILE A 456 20.85 4.31 5.94
CA ILE A 456 21.66 3.40 6.76
C ILE A 456 20.69 2.49 7.51
N SER A 457 20.87 1.18 7.38
CA SER A 457 20.07 0.19 8.08
C SER A 457 20.99 -0.74 8.89
N TYR A 458 20.63 -1.00 10.14
CA TYR A 458 21.25 -2.01 11.00
C TYR A 458 20.23 -3.03 11.42
N GLU A 459 20.56 -4.31 11.27
CA GLU A 459 19.74 -5.45 11.67
C GLU A 459 20.54 -6.37 12.57
N HIS A 460 19.91 -6.81 13.69
CA HIS A 460 20.50 -7.77 14.63
C HIS A 460 19.48 -8.85 14.99
N HIS A 461 19.92 -10.11 14.96
CA HIS A 461 19.14 -11.28 15.34
C HIS A 461 19.62 -11.86 16.64
N PHE A 462 18.70 -12.26 17.51
CA PHE A 462 18.99 -12.85 18.82
C PHE A 462 17.93 -13.90 19.20
N TRP A 463 18.31 -14.86 20.03
CA TRP A 463 17.42 -15.89 20.57
C TRP A 463 16.60 -16.64 19.51
N ASP A 464 17.19 -16.96 18.39
CA ASP A 464 16.63 -17.70 17.23
C ASP A 464 15.40 -17.04 16.57
N LYS A 465 14.55 -16.35 17.30
CA LYS A 465 13.29 -15.74 16.82
C LYS A 465 13.21 -14.23 17.02
N GLY A 466 14.19 -13.64 17.72
CA GLY A 466 14.22 -12.20 17.98
C GLY A 466 14.95 -11.44 16.90
N SER A 467 14.52 -10.21 16.65
CA SER A 467 15.21 -9.29 15.73
C SER A 467 15.02 -7.85 16.13
N VAL A 468 15.96 -7.01 15.78
CA VAL A 468 15.84 -5.56 15.80
C VAL A 468 16.38 -4.99 14.50
N THR A 469 15.60 -4.15 13.85
CA THR A 469 16.02 -3.38 12.67
C THR A 469 15.85 -1.90 12.96
N LEU A 470 16.90 -1.14 12.74
CA LEU A 470 16.90 0.32 12.78
C LEU A 470 17.31 0.85 11.42
N GLN A 471 16.47 1.70 10.83
CA GLN A 471 16.68 2.31 9.54
C GLN A 471 16.61 3.83 9.65
N LEU A 472 17.63 4.52 9.19
CA LEU A 472 17.71 5.96 9.10
C LEU A 472 17.70 6.36 7.63
N ILE A 473 16.77 7.20 7.23
CA ILE A 473 16.59 7.64 5.84
C ILE A 473 16.61 9.16 5.79
N HIS A 474 17.37 9.69 4.84
CA HIS A 474 17.33 11.09 4.44
C HIS A 474 16.99 11.18 2.95
N GLU A 475 15.99 11.98 2.61
CA GLU A 475 15.54 12.23 1.24
C GLU A 475 15.66 13.71 0.90
N GLU A 476 16.34 14.02 -0.19
CA GLU A 476 16.27 15.30 -0.88
C GLU A 476 15.25 15.18 -2.00
N ILE A 477 14.21 16.00 -1.97
CA ILE A 477 13.10 15.93 -2.92
C ILE A 477 13.15 17.16 -3.82
N THR A 478 13.24 16.93 -5.13
CA THR A 478 13.12 17.96 -6.15
C THR A 478 11.71 17.92 -6.74
N ASP A 479 11.09 19.07 -6.99
CA ASP A 479 9.75 19.20 -7.55
C ASP A 479 8.67 18.53 -6.69
N VAL A 480 8.67 18.75 -5.35
CA VAL A 480 7.63 18.23 -4.44
C VAL A 480 6.25 18.48 -5.01
N VAL A 481 5.44 17.43 -5.13
CA VAL A 481 4.05 17.52 -5.59
C VAL A 481 3.14 17.81 -4.39
N ASP A 482 2.41 18.91 -4.45
CA ASP A 482 1.41 19.33 -3.45
C ASP A 482 0.40 20.27 -4.15
N LEU A 483 -0.43 21.00 -3.44
CA LEU A 483 -1.40 21.91 -4.03
C LEU A 483 -0.81 23.30 -4.32
N VAL A 484 -1.14 23.82 -5.50
CA VAL A 484 -0.80 25.17 -5.97
C VAL A 484 -2.06 25.88 -6.44
N PRO A 485 -2.10 27.23 -6.36
CA PRO A 485 -3.19 27.99 -6.96
C PRO A 485 -3.04 28.02 -8.50
N VAL A 486 -4.12 27.66 -9.21
CA VAL A 486 -4.24 27.71 -10.67
C VAL A 486 -5.37 28.66 -11.05
N LYS A 487 -5.16 29.46 -12.09
CA LYS A 487 -6.14 30.44 -12.54
C LYS A 487 -6.92 29.91 -13.73
N ALA A 488 -8.24 29.82 -13.59
CA ALA A 488 -9.15 29.49 -14.67
C ALA A 488 -9.23 30.60 -15.73
N SER A 489 -9.78 30.27 -16.91
CA SER A 489 -9.93 31.22 -18.02
C SER A 489 -10.83 32.40 -17.71
N ASN A 490 -11.81 32.27 -16.78
CA ASN A 490 -12.70 33.31 -16.29
C ASN A 490 -12.04 34.21 -15.21
N GLY A 491 -10.85 33.84 -14.73
CA GLY A 491 -10.08 34.55 -13.71
C GLY A 491 -10.20 34.00 -12.31
N ASP A 492 -11.06 33.02 -12.04
CA ASP A 492 -11.20 32.34 -10.76
C ASP A 492 -9.95 31.54 -10.43
N LEU A 493 -9.66 31.44 -9.12
CA LEU A 493 -8.53 30.63 -8.59
C LEU A 493 -9.05 29.32 -8.04
N PHE A 494 -8.38 28.25 -8.39
CA PHE A 494 -8.60 26.91 -7.88
C PHE A 494 -7.32 26.36 -7.27
N ASP A 495 -7.43 25.49 -6.29
CA ASP A 495 -6.32 24.62 -5.93
C ASP A 495 -6.17 23.53 -7.00
N ALA A 496 -4.94 23.18 -7.34
CA ALA A 496 -4.62 22.08 -8.23
C ALA A 496 -3.34 21.37 -7.77
N PRO A 497 -3.17 20.07 -8.04
CA PRO A 497 -1.88 19.40 -7.85
C PRO A 497 -0.79 20.12 -8.66
N GLY A 498 0.38 20.36 -8.06
CA GLY A 498 1.47 21.07 -8.73
C GLY A 498 2.80 20.89 -8.02
N ASN A 499 3.87 21.32 -8.66
CA ASN A 499 5.21 21.25 -8.08
C ASN A 499 5.50 22.52 -7.29
N ILE A 500 5.72 22.40 -5.96
CA ILE A 500 5.92 23.52 -5.03
C ILE A 500 7.38 23.82 -4.72
N GLY A 501 8.32 23.19 -5.45
CA GLY A 501 9.76 23.39 -5.26
C GLY A 501 10.44 22.23 -4.55
N ASN A 502 11.60 22.51 -3.94
CA ASN A 502 12.41 21.49 -3.29
C ASN A 502 12.01 21.29 -1.84
N GLY A 503 12.05 20.06 -1.38
CA GLY A 503 11.78 19.65 -0.01
C GLY A 503 12.78 18.62 0.49
N GLN A 504 12.61 18.21 1.72
CA GLN A 504 13.37 17.12 2.33
C GLN A 504 12.47 16.31 3.24
N ASN A 505 12.86 15.04 3.45
CA ASN A 505 12.20 14.16 4.40
C ASN A 505 13.24 13.34 5.16
N ASN A 506 13.10 13.23 6.47
CA ASN A 506 13.95 12.43 7.34
C ASN A 506 13.08 11.40 8.06
N GLN A 507 13.50 10.13 8.05
CA GLN A 507 12.72 9.05 8.65
C GLN A 507 13.61 8.20 9.55
N ILE A 508 13.02 7.73 10.64
CA ILE A 508 13.57 6.71 11.54
C ILE A 508 12.56 5.59 11.61
N ASN A 509 12.90 4.43 11.05
CA ASN A 509 12.08 3.24 11.11
C ASN A 509 12.70 2.25 12.08
N PHE A 510 11.89 1.74 12.99
CA PHE A 510 12.29 0.79 14.01
C PHE A 510 11.32 -0.39 13.99
N ASP A 511 11.86 -1.61 13.75
CA ASP A 511 11.13 -2.86 13.81
C ASP A 511 11.79 -3.75 14.87
N PHE A 512 11.02 -4.23 15.83
CA PHE A 512 11.52 -5.01 16.93
C PHE A 512 10.61 -6.20 17.25
N VAL A 513 11.16 -7.40 17.14
CA VAL A 513 10.51 -8.65 17.48
C VAL A 513 11.19 -9.26 18.71
N LEU A 514 10.45 -9.41 19.81
CA LEU A 514 10.93 -10.01 21.04
C LEU A 514 10.20 -11.33 21.32
N PRO A 515 10.90 -12.49 21.26
CA PRO A 515 10.37 -13.76 21.72
C PRO A 515 10.21 -13.72 23.25
N LEU A 516 9.03 -14.08 23.73
CA LEU A 516 8.70 -14.01 25.16
C LEU A 516 8.92 -15.34 25.90
N ASP A 517 9.42 -16.36 25.22
CA ASP A 517 9.76 -17.66 25.82
C ASP A 517 10.68 -17.51 27.02
N HIS A 518 11.71 -16.68 26.89
CA HIS A 518 12.69 -16.37 27.96
C HIS A 518 12.10 -15.55 29.12
N LEU A 519 10.93 -14.93 28.90
CA LEU A 519 10.19 -14.16 29.91
C LEU A 519 9.03 -14.94 30.53
N GLY A 520 8.93 -16.26 30.24
CA GLY A 520 7.94 -17.17 30.80
C GLY A 520 6.63 -17.27 30.01
N LEU A 521 6.46 -16.55 28.93
CA LEU A 521 5.30 -16.67 28.05
C LEU A 521 5.67 -17.54 26.82
N LYS A 522 5.51 -18.84 26.96
CA LYS A 522 5.89 -19.83 25.96
C LYS A 522 5.17 -19.56 24.63
N ASN A 523 5.93 -19.57 23.53
CA ASN A 523 5.47 -19.23 22.18
C ASN A 523 4.83 -17.84 22.08
N GLY A 524 5.16 -16.96 23.01
CA GLY A 524 4.76 -15.57 22.99
C GLY A 524 5.71 -14.72 22.18
N ARG A 525 5.17 -13.70 21.52
CA ARG A 525 5.93 -12.74 20.73
C ARG A 525 5.37 -11.33 20.93
N PHE A 526 6.23 -10.40 21.28
CA PHE A 526 5.96 -8.97 21.16
C PHE A 526 6.56 -8.47 19.86
N HIS A 527 5.82 -7.66 19.12
CA HIS A 527 6.29 -7.03 17.89
C HIS A 527 5.87 -5.55 17.90
N THR A 528 6.80 -4.67 17.56
CA THR A 528 6.51 -3.25 17.35
C THR A 528 7.16 -2.76 16.07
N ILE A 529 6.39 -1.99 15.31
CA ILE A 529 6.84 -1.21 14.17
C ILE A 529 6.61 0.26 14.52
N THR A 530 7.65 1.06 14.42
CA THR A 530 7.59 2.48 14.72
C THR A 530 8.27 3.25 13.62
N ASN A 531 7.56 4.23 13.08
CA ASN A 531 8.05 5.14 12.05
C ASN A 531 7.94 6.58 12.58
N PHE A 532 9.05 7.30 12.59
CA PHE A 532 9.10 8.75 12.83
C PHE A 532 9.54 9.45 11.57
N GLN A 533 8.80 10.50 11.17
CA GLN A 533 9.03 11.21 9.94
C GLN A 533 8.98 12.73 10.16
N LEU A 534 9.92 13.43 9.54
CA LEU A 534 10.00 14.88 9.56
C LEU A 534 10.28 15.41 8.16
N SER A 535 9.25 15.90 7.50
CA SER A 535 9.35 16.54 6.19
C SER A 535 9.39 18.06 6.30
N SER A 536 9.92 18.71 5.27
CA SER A 536 9.96 20.17 5.16
C SER A 536 9.94 20.62 3.71
N VAL A 537 9.09 21.61 3.42
CA VAL A 537 8.97 22.26 2.12
C VAL A 537 8.55 23.72 2.32
N VAL A 538 8.87 24.59 1.38
CA VAL A 538 8.38 25.99 1.40
C VAL A 538 6.95 26.03 0.88
N ASP A 539 6.03 26.57 1.66
CA ASP A 539 4.63 26.77 1.27
C ASP A 539 4.52 27.83 0.15
N PRO A 540 3.85 27.53 -0.98
CA PRO A 540 3.76 28.48 -2.10
C PRO A 540 2.88 29.71 -1.78
N VAL A 541 2.01 29.65 -0.76
CA VAL A 541 1.11 30.75 -0.38
C VAL A 541 1.72 31.61 0.70
N THR A 542 2.25 31.00 1.77
CA THR A 542 2.77 31.75 2.95
C THR A 542 4.26 32.05 2.88
N HIS A 543 5.00 31.40 1.96
CA HIS A 543 6.46 31.47 1.81
C HIS A 543 7.24 31.09 3.09
N THR A 544 6.64 30.28 3.96
CA THR A 544 7.25 29.73 5.17
C THR A 544 7.44 28.22 5.06
N ASN A 545 8.38 27.66 5.83
CA ASN A 545 8.58 26.23 5.89
C ASN A 545 7.40 25.54 6.60
N ARG A 546 6.95 24.41 6.04
CA ARG A 546 5.94 23.53 6.61
C ARG A 546 6.22 22.06 6.30
N VAL A 547 5.49 21.16 6.91
CA VAL A 547 5.45 19.74 6.53
C VAL A 547 4.84 19.58 5.13
N ILE A 548 5.22 18.54 4.43
CA ILE A 548 4.57 18.14 3.17
C ILE A 548 3.15 17.65 3.51
N SER A 549 2.16 17.99 2.68
CA SER A 549 0.76 17.61 2.91
C SER A 549 0.60 16.08 2.97
N GLY A 550 -0.20 15.59 3.93
CA GLY A 550 -0.49 14.17 4.12
C GLY A 550 0.60 13.35 4.81
N GLU A 551 1.76 13.96 5.09
CA GLU A 551 2.84 13.26 5.80
C GLU A 551 2.54 13.17 7.30
N ARG A 552 2.73 11.95 7.85
CA ARG A 552 2.53 11.63 9.27
C ARG A 552 3.84 11.74 10.02
N ALA A 553 3.84 12.49 11.12
CA ALA A 553 5.04 12.64 11.94
C ALA A 553 5.44 11.34 12.65
N GLN A 554 4.48 10.46 12.92
CA GLN A 554 4.72 9.19 13.59
C GLN A 554 3.62 8.18 13.31
N ASP A 555 4.02 6.91 13.15
CA ASP A 555 3.16 5.74 13.17
C ASP A 555 3.77 4.74 14.15
N ILE A 556 2.99 4.32 15.16
CA ILE A 556 3.43 3.38 16.18
C ILE A 556 2.44 2.24 16.26
N GLU A 557 2.91 1.06 15.93
CA GLU A 557 2.16 -0.17 16.09
C GLU A 557 2.89 -1.12 17.03
N PHE A 558 2.15 -1.79 17.88
CA PHE A 558 2.67 -2.94 18.60
C PHE A 558 1.62 -4.01 18.74
N SER A 559 2.09 -5.23 18.86
CA SER A 559 1.24 -6.38 19.10
C SER A 559 1.88 -7.37 20.07
N LEU A 560 1.02 -8.04 20.81
CA LEU A 560 1.36 -9.16 21.65
C LEU A 560 0.58 -10.37 21.15
N LEU A 561 1.30 -11.42 20.75
CA LEU A 561 0.73 -12.64 20.22
C LEU A 561 1.25 -13.84 21.01
N GLN A 562 0.40 -14.85 21.20
CA GLN A 562 0.83 -16.13 21.75
C GLN A 562 0.12 -17.29 21.06
N ASP A 563 0.91 -18.29 20.66
CA ASP A 563 0.42 -19.59 20.20
C ASP A 563 0.31 -20.58 21.37
N ILE A 564 -0.91 -21.05 21.64
CA ILE A 564 -1.20 -22.01 22.73
C ILE A 564 -1.48 -23.38 22.10
N GLU A 565 -0.44 -24.17 21.93
CA GLU A 565 -0.50 -25.48 21.26
C GLU A 565 -1.54 -26.43 21.91
N SER A 566 -1.60 -26.50 23.26
CA SER A 566 -2.53 -27.36 24.00
C SER A 566 -3.99 -27.00 23.71
N LEU A 567 -4.31 -25.76 23.42
CA LEU A 567 -5.64 -25.26 23.07
C LEU A 567 -5.85 -25.17 21.56
N LYS A 568 -4.83 -25.46 20.76
CA LYS A 568 -4.84 -25.28 19.30
C LYS A 568 -5.28 -23.88 18.90
N SER A 569 -4.84 -22.89 19.63
CA SER A 569 -5.32 -21.52 19.52
C SER A 569 -4.17 -20.53 19.50
N THR A 570 -4.42 -19.42 18.83
CA THR A 570 -3.59 -18.20 18.87
C THR A 570 -4.45 -17.06 19.39
N TRP A 571 -3.92 -16.21 20.23
CA TRP A 571 -4.52 -14.93 20.54
C TRP A 571 -3.55 -13.79 20.24
N LYS A 572 -4.08 -12.63 19.93
CA LYS A 572 -3.29 -11.42 19.68
C LYS A 572 -4.03 -10.20 20.23
N ILE A 573 -3.26 -9.29 20.82
CA ILE A 573 -3.69 -7.93 21.12
C ILE A 573 -2.88 -7.01 20.20
N GLY A 574 -3.54 -6.13 19.50
CA GLY A 574 -2.90 -5.11 18.67
C GLY A 574 -3.27 -3.70 19.12
N TYR A 575 -2.35 -2.81 18.89
CA TYR A 575 -2.45 -1.38 19.19
C TYR A 575 -1.84 -0.56 18.06
N PHE A 576 -2.51 0.52 17.69
CA PHE A 576 -2.02 1.55 16.79
C PHE A 576 -2.31 2.92 17.40
N ASN A 577 -1.32 3.82 17.40
CA ASN A 577 -1.40 5.12 18.10
C ASN A 577 -2.32 6.15 17.44
N GLY A 578 -2.94 5.80 16.30
CA GLY A 578 -3.63 6.77 15.47
C GLY A 578 -2.64 7.57 14.61
N TRP A 579 -3.14 8.60 13.95
CA TRP A 579 -2.34 9.41 13.05
C TRP A 579 -2.78 10.88 13.08
N ASP A 580 -1.87 11.76 12.63
CA ASP A 580 -2.01 13.20 12.52
C ASP A 580 -1.46 13.62 11.15
N GLU A 581 -2.29 14.25 10.32
CA GLU A 581 -1.97 14.71 8.97
C GLU A 581 -2.43 16.15 8.78
N ARG A 582 -1.67 16.92 8.00
CA ARG A 582 -2.03 18.29 7.64
C ARG A 582 -2.03 18.47 6.12
N TYR A 583 -2.99 19.26 5.63
CA TYR A 583 -3.12 19.62 4.23
C TYR A 583 -3.24 21.13 4.09
N PHE A 584 -2.65 21.68 3.04
CA PHE A 584 -2.52 23.10 2.83
C PHE A 584 -3.02 23.49 1.44
N ARG A 585 -4.03 24.33 1.39
CA ARG A 585 -4.67 24.86 0.18
C ARG A 585 -4.47 26.37 0.11
N LEU A 586 -4.96 27.02 -0.95
CA LEU A 586 -4.87 28.47 -1.11
C LEU A 586 -5.57 29.21 0.03
N GLU A 587 -6.83 28.87 0.29
CA GLU A 587 -7.72 29.54 1.25
C GLU A 587 -8.08 28.67 2.46
N GLN A 588 -7.49 27.46 2.58
CA GLN A 588 -7.85 26.51 3.64
C GLN A 588 -6.62 25.74 4.14
N THR A 589 -6.62 25.43 5.44
CA THR A 589 -5.80 24.35 5.97
C THR A 589 -6.71 23.28 6.57
N GLN A 590 -6.29 22.03 6.49
CA GLN A 590 -6.99 20.90 7.06
C GLN A 590 -6.06 20.14 8.01
N HIS A 591 -6.60 19.75 9.16
CA HIS A 591 -5.95 18.90 10.13
C HIS A 591 -6.80 17.66 10.36
N ARG A 592 -6.28 16.48 10.02
CA ARG A 592 -6.95 15.18 10.14
C ARG A 592 -6.25 14.37 11.22
N ARG A 593 -7.03 13.77 12.12
CA ARG A 593 -6.48 12.98 13.24
C ARG A 593 -7.34 11.75 13.50
N VAL A 594 -6.71 10.69 13.98
CA VAL A 594 -7.38 9.53 14.59
C VAL A 594 -6.98 9.43 16.05
N LEU A 595 -7.92 9.63 16.97
CA LEU A 595 -7.77 9.67 18.42
C LEU A 595 -8.96 8.97 19.10
N PRO A 596 -8.82 8.31 20.25
CA PRO A 596 -7.63 7.69 20.83
C PRO A 596 -7.15 6.54 19.97
N PRO A 597 -6.08 5.82 20.38
CA PRO A 597 -5.50 4.74 19.58
C PRO A 597 -6.48 3.63 19.23
N TYR A 598 -6.30 3.06 18.06
CA TYR A 598 -7.00 1.87 17.65
C TYR A 598 -6.48 0.64 18.37
N MET A 599 -7.39 -0.21 18.85
CA MET A 599 -7.04 -1.43 19.57
C MET A 599 -7.94 -2.58 19.13
N TYR A 600 -7.36 -3.76 19.01
CA TYR A 600 -8.11 -4.98 18.73
C TYR A 600 -7.56 -6.16 19.54
N VAL A 601 -8.43 -7.16 19.71
CA VAL A 601 -8.08 -8.45 20.31
C VAL A 601 -8.70 -9.54 19.47
N TYR A 602 -7.90 -10.50 19.03
CA TYR A 602 -8.46 -11.68 18.39
C TYR A 602 -8.09 -12.98 19.08
N TRP A 603 -8.91 -13.97 18.84
CA TRP A 603 -8.70 -15.35 19.16
C TRP A 603 -8.96 -16.21 17.92
N GLU A 604 -7.99 -17.03 17.56
CA GLU A 604 -8.08 -17.96 16.45
C GLU A 604 -7.97 -19.39 16.98
N TYR A 605 -8.89 -20.26 16.57
CA TYR A 605 -8.93 -21.67 16.94
C TYR A 605 -8.78 -22.55 15.71
N LYS A 606 -7.78 -23.42 15.72
CA LYS A 606 -7.41 -24.34 14.63
C LYS A 606 -7.56 -25.79 15.10
N PRO A 607 -8.79 -26.35 15.12
CA PRO A 607 -9.04 -27.73 15.61
C PRO A 607 -8.22 -28.77 14.84
N THR A 608 -8.06 -28.56 13.55
CA THR A 608 -7.26 -29.35 12.62
C THR A 608 -6.47 -28.41 11.71
N THR A 609 -5.58 -28.93 10.89
CA THR A 609 -4.77 -28.11 9.94
C THR A 609 -5.58 -27.52 8.78
N ASP A 610 -6.80 -28.03 8.58
CA ASP A 610 -7.69 -27.67 7.49
C ASP A 610 -8.88 -26.79 7.94
N TRP A 611 -8.98 -26.46 9.24
CA TRP A 611 -9.97 -25.54 9.79
C TRP A 611 -9.33 -24.40 10.55
N SER A 612 -9.82 -23.17 10.32
CA SER A 612 -9.57 -22.00 11.16
C SER A 612 -10.90 -21.31 11.47
N LEU A 613 -11.06 -20.96 12.75
CA LEU A 613 -12.15 -20.15 13.27
C LEU A 613 -11.53 -18.93 13.93
N HIS A 614 -11.77 -17.75 13.38
CA HIS A 614 -11.22 -16.49 13.87
C HIS A 614 -12.35 -15.62 14.42
N LEU A 615 -12.14 -15.07 15.59
CA LEU A 615 -13.03 -14.11 16.25
C LEU A 615 -12.19 -12.91 16.69
N GLU A 616 -12.57 -11.71 16.25
CA GLU A 616 -11.88 -10.48 16.61
C GLU A 616 -12.86 -9.45 17.16
N LEU A 617 -12.46 -8.84 18.26
CA LEU A 617 -13.09 -7.64 18.81
C LEU A 617 -12.27 -6.45 18.38
N ASP A 618 -12.81 -5.67 17.50
CA ASP A 618 -12.11 -4.62 16.78
C ASP A 618 -12.55 -3.22 17.23
N ASN A 619 -11.65 -2.24 17.14
CA ASN A 619 -11.85 -0.87 17.58
C ASN A 619 -12.31 -0.76 19.04
N LEU A 620 -11.68 -1.51 19.96
CA LEU A 620 -11.98 -1.47 21.40
C LEU A 620 -11.72 -0.08 22.02
N GLY A 621 -10.80 0.69 21.47
CA GLY A 621 -10.53 2.07 21.84
C GLY A 621 -11.64 3.04 21.43
N GLN A 622 -12.52 2.66 20.50
CA GLN A 622 -13.53 3.51 19.89
C GLN A 622 -12.90 4.84 19.44
N PHE A 623 -11.90 4.76 18.58
CA PHE A 623 -11.18 5.93 18.13
C PHE A 623 -12.12 7.03 17.59
N VAL A 624 -11.68 8.26 17.74
CA VAL A 624 -12.36 9.42 17.18
C VAL A 624 -11.63 9.87 15.92
N TYR A 625 -12.36 9.94 14.82
CA TYR A 625 -11.90 10.55 13.58
C TYR A 625 -12.21 12.04 13.64
N GLU A 626 -11.17 12.87 13.70
CA GLU A 626 -11.30 14.32 13.74
C GLU A 626 -10.80 14.93 12.42
N ASN A 627 -11.56 15.90 11.94
CA ASN A 627 -11.26 16.61 10.71
C ASN A 627 -11.59 18.10 10.89
N GLU A 628 -10.55 18.90 11.13
CA GLU A 628 -10.67 20.33 11.36
C GLU A 628 -10.25 21.09 10.08
N TYR A 629 -11.13 21.95 9.59
CA TYR A 629 -10.87 22.85 8.48
C TYR A 629 -10.81 24.29 8.97
N PHE A 630 -9.76 25.00 8.59
CA PHE A 630 -9.59 26.43 8.84
C PHE A 630 -9.75 27.16 7.51
N ASN A 631 -10.86 27.85 7.31
CA ASN A 631 -11.21 28.51 6.05
C ASN A 631 -10.99 30.02 6.19
N PHE A 632 -10.23 30.59 5.27
CA PHE A 632 -9.90 32.02 5.22
C PHE A 632 -10.79 32.75 4.20
N VAL A 633 -10.87 34.06 4.29
CA VAL A 633 -11.65 34.89 3.35
C VAL A 633 -11.05 34.86 1.93
N GLY A 634 -9.77 34.59 1.82
CA GLY A 634 -8.95 34.48 0.62
C GLY A 634 -7.61 33.85 0.97
N GLU A 635 -6.53 34.25 0.32
CA GLU A 635 -5.20 33.67 0.56
C GLU A 635 -4.83 33.65 2.05
N ARG A 636 -4.38 32.52 2.56
CA ARG A 636 -4.05 32.25 3.97
C ARG A 636 -3.05 33.24 4.60
N ASN A 637 -2.16 33.82 3.81
CA ASN A 637 -1.10 34.72 4.29
C ASN A 637 -1.57 36.17 4.50
N SER A 638 -2.69 36.56 3.90
CA SER A 638 -3.09 37.97 3.77
C SER A 638 -4.52 38.24 4.21
N THR A 639 -5.32 37.23 4.49
CA THR A 639 -6.73 37.40 4.84
C THR A 639 -7.05 36.77 6.19
N PRO A 640 -8.08 37.31 6.92
CA PRO A 640 -8.50 36.76 8.19
C PRO A 640 -9.19 35.41 8.05
N LEU A 641 -9.21 34.64 9.14
CA LEU A 641 -10.01 33.42 9.26
C LEU A 641 -11.50 33.77 9.14
N LEU A 642 -12.18 33.07 8.24
CA LEU A 642 -13.61 33.24 8.00
C LEU A 642 -14.43 32.33 8.91
N PHE A 643 -14.11 31.02 8.90
CA PHE A 643 -14.73 30.04 9.81
C PHE A 643 -13.81 28.82 10.02
N THR A 644 -14.04 28.13 11.12
CA THR A 644 -13.55 26.77 11.33
C THR A 644 -14.71 25.78 11.20
N ASP A 645 -14.42 24.60 10.68
CA ASP A 645 -15.36 23.49 10.53
C ASP A 645 -14.72 22.27 11.18
N ASP A 646 -15.21 21.88 12.35
CA ASP A 646 -14.69 20.78 13.16
C ASP A 646 -15.66 19.62 13.14
N ARG A 647 -15.22 18.45 12.67
CA ARG A 647 -15.95 17.21 12.58
C ARG A 647 -15.27 16.15 13.39
N SER A 648 -15.98 15.66 14.38
CA SER A 648 -15.48 14.65 15.31
C SER A 648 -16.46 13.48 15.28
N ILE A 649 -16.05 12.35 14.70
CA ILE A 649 -16.85 11.14 14.56
C ILE A 649 -16.21 10.02 15.39
N LYS A 650 -16.97 9.48 16.32
CA LYS A 650 -16.58 8.32 17.09
C LYS A 650 -16.91 7.05 16.34
N SER A 651 -15.91 6.34 15.90
CA SER A 651 -16.06 5.09 15.17
C SER A 651 -16.61 3.97 16.06
N GLN A 652 -17.48 3.13 15.50
CA GLN A 652 -18.11 2.04 16.21
C GLN A 652 -17.14 0.87 16.44
N PRO A 653 -17.21 0.19 17.61
CA PRO A 653 -16.58 -1.12 17.76
C PRO A 653 -17.33 -2.15 16.93
N ARG A 654 -16.62 -3.17 16.49
CA ARG A 654 -17.18 -4.26 15.69
C ARG A 654 -16.65 -5.63 16.16
N ILE A 655 -17.39 -6.65 15.80
CA ILE A 655 -17.00 -8.04 15.93
C ILE A 655 -16.77 -8.59 14.53
N TYR A 656 -15.56 -9.02 14.25
CA TYR A 656 -15.25 -9.75 13.03
C TYR A 656 -15.16 -11.24 13.36
N PHE A 657 -15.75 -12.07 12.51
CA PHE A 657 -15.55 -13.51 12.56
C PHE A 657 -15.27 -14.07 11.17
N GLU A 658 -14.44 -15.09 11.12
CA GLU A 658 -14.08 -15.80 9.90
C GLU A 658 -14.06 -17.29 10.14
N VAL A 659 -14.55 -18.03 9.17
CA VAL A 659 -14.47 -19.49 9.10
C VAL A 659 -13.77 -19.86 7.81
N ARG A 660 -12.62 -20.50 7.94
CA ARG A 660 -11.86 -21.04 6.80
C ARG A 660 -11.85 -22.56 6.84
N LYS A 661 -12.06 -23.16 5.65
CA LYS A 661 -11.97 -24.61 5.47
C LYS A 661 -11.18 -24.93 4.19
N THR A 662 -10.14 -25.73 4.36
CA THR A 662 -9.39 -26.35 3.25
C THR A 662 -9.91 -27.75 3.00
N PHE A 663 -10.07 -28.12 1.73
CA PHE A 663 -10.46 -29.45 1.26
C PHE A 663 -9.41 -29.94 0.25
N GLY A 664 -9.14 -31.24 0.23
CA GLY A 664 -8.22 -31.88 -0.70
C GLY A 664 -7.03 -32.52 -0.07
#